data_ec1b092684945a29aea024fab389b847
#
_entry.id   ec1b092684945a29aea024fab389b847
#
_cell.length_a   1.000
_cell.length_b   1.000
_cell.length_c   1.000
_cell.angle_alpha   90.00
_cell.angle_beta   90.00
_cell.angle_gamma   90.00
#
_symmetry.space_group_name_H-M   'P 1'
#
loop_
_entity.id
_entity.type
_entity.pdbx_description
1 polymer ?
#
loop_
_entity_poly.entity_id
_entity_poly.type
_entity_poly.pdbx_seq_one_letter_code
_entity_poly.pdbx_strand_id
1 'polypeptide(L)'
;MKLYLSLLCTLLLSGCSMTRNEKYADYVNPVIGTDIQRHARGDKAPSEEKGQTMPAVGVPNGMTNWVPQTLEGEHKCNPPYYYYHDEIQGFRASHWISGSCTQDYGSVTIMPVTGELKTNARERASQFSHDEETAKPYYYQVMLKDYLIHAELTGLSHAGIMRFSFQSDKDRYITIEPNSDKQQGYLKIDAKSREVTGYNPAYRIYQGSGKSAGFSGYFVIRFEEDFDSFGTWKDSEITTGETEIKGNKNRVGAWIKLAPEKGNSIQVKVGTSFTSIENARKNLEAEIPGWNFEKVKKQSAASWEKALSQIAVKSSDEKKKTQFYTALYNARMLPRTFSDVEGYYPGFSENYTIHQAKDFTYYCDFSMWDIYRAVLPLYSILSPSLTGDFSKSFIVKGQQGGWLPIFPLWNNYTAAMIGDHGIAMMGDAILKEVPGFDYEEAYRLMRKNAFEVNTDRKSYVEGKGRRGLESYLQYNYIPLEDNVWDAFHKREQVSRTLEYAYDDFVLAQVARKLGKTDDYRTLLKRAMNYKNVIDPETGYARGRYANGEWIEPFEFDKFVDYICEGTPYHYTWYVPHDVNGLMKHIGKERFRTRLDTFFEKDYYWHGNEPGHHIPYLFALAGEAWKTQKWVHNILNREYYPTPDGLSGNDDAGQMSAWLVFSMVGFYPVCPGMPYYVIGSPGFEESIITLENGKKFKVEAKGYTEENIYIQSATLNGQPYNKCYILHEDILKGGTLSFVMGNTPNKQWASGADAMPYVTTE
;
A
#
# COMPACT_ATOMS: atom_id res chain seq x y z
N MET A 1 -20.98 21.91 81.83
CA MET A 1 -21.56 20.84 81.12
C MET A 1 -21.64 21.24 79.63
N LYS A 2 -20.60 21.00 78.87
CA LYS A 2 -20.52 21.39 77.43
C LYS A 2 -20.45 20.12 76.58
N LEU A 3 -21.45 19.94 75.73
CA LEU A 3 -21.49 18.89 74.69
C LEU A 3 -20.52 19.29 73.60
N TYR A 4 -19.64 18.37 73.21
CA TYR A 4 -18.83 18.43 71.97
C TYR A 4 -19.49 17.56 70.87
N LEU A 5 -19.93 18.21 69.80
CA LEU A 5 -20.43 17.58 68.62
C LEU A 5 -19.20 17.37 67.66
N SER A 6 -18.84 16.14 67.40
CA SER A 6 -17.82 15.78 66.40
C SER A 6 -18.47 15.73 65.02
N LEU A 7 -18.08 16.62 64.12
CA LEU A 7 -18.44 16.58 62.68
C LEU A 7 -17.39 15.76 61.94
N LEU A 8 -17.78 14.61 61.45
CA LEU A 8 -16.95 13.76 60.59
C LEU A 8 -17.11 14.26 59.12
N CYS A 9 -16.12 15.00 58.61
CA CYS A 9 -16.03 15.34 57.21
C CYS A 9 -15.46 14.15 56.42
N THR A 10 -16.33 13.43 55.69
CA THR A 10 -15.91 12.44 54.70
C THR A 10 -15.52 13.19 53.43
N LEU A 11 -14.23 13.31 53.16
CA LEU A 11 -13.69 13.76 51.89
C LEU A 11 -13.90 12.65 50.86
N LEU A 12 -14.89 12.81 49.98
CA LEU A 12 -15.00 12.10 48.72
C LEU A 12 -13.89 12.59 47.78
N LEU A 13 -12.80 11.88 47.71
CA LEU A 13 -11.82 11.99 46.63
C LEU A 13 -12.47 11.46 45.37
N SER A 14 -13.15 12.34 44.63
CA SER A 14 -13.47 12.09 43.21
C SER A 14 -12.16 12.06 42.43
N GLY A 15 -11.63 10.87 42.22
CA GLY A 15 -10.54 10.64 41.29
C GLY A 15 -10.97 11.05 39.88
N CYS A 16 -10.68 12.30 39.53
CA CYS A 16 -10.70 12.71 38.12
C CYS A 16 -9.55 12.00 37.45
N SER A 17 -9.83 10.81 36.87
CA SER A 17 -8.92 10.22 35.91
C SER A 17 -8.88 11.19 34.74
N MET A 18 -7.84 12.02 34.67
CA MET A 18 -7.47 12.68 33.42
C MET A 18 -7.22 11.54 32.42
N THR A 19 -8.19 11.25 31.56
CA THR A 19 -7.98 10.48 30.36
C THR A 19 -6.91 11.24 29.58
N ARG A 20 -5.68 10.70 29.60
CA ARG A 20 -4.60 11.13 28.74
C ARG A 20 -5.20 11.06 27.33
N ASN A 21 -5.34 12.18 26.62
CA ASN A 21 -5.78 12.17 25.24
C ASN A 21 -4.76 11.30 24.47
N GLU A 22 -5.15 10.07 24.18
CA GLU A 22 -4.32 9.09 23.48
C GLU A 22 -4.07 9.63 22.07
N LYS A 23 -2.80 9.69 21.66
CA LYS A 23 -2.40 10.14 20.34
C LYS A 23 -2.00 8.92 19.51
N TYR A 24 -2.83 8.55 18.59
CA TYR A 24 -2.65 7.34 17.77
C TYR A 24 -1.42 7.40 16.87
N ALA A 25 -1.07 8.59 16.37
CA ALA A 25 0.13 8.80 15.57
C ALA A 25 1.45 8.53 16.35
N ASP A 26 1.43 8.61 17.68
CA ASP A 26 2.61 8.35 18.51
C ASP A 26 2.91 6.84 18.62
N TYR A 27 1.91 5.96 18.40
CA TYR A 27 2.11 4.51 18.34
C TYR A 27 2.81 4.05 17.05
N VAL A 28 2.74 4.83 15.98
CA VAL A 28 3.31 4.43 14.69
C VAL A 28 4.84 4.34 14.79
N ASN A 29 5.38 3.22 14.34
CA ASN A 29 6.81 2.98 14.18
C ASN A 29 7.15 2.71 12.71
N PRO A 30 7.46 3.75 11.90
CA PRO A 30 7.63 3.61 10.45
C PRO A 30 8.83 2.77 10.00
N VAL A 31 9.70 2.35 10.93
CA VAL A 31 10.83 1.45 10.60
C VAL A 31 10.44 -0.03 10.57
N ILE A 32 9.21 -0.40 10.96
CA ILE A 32 8.72 -1.78 10.81
C ILE A 32 8.65 -2.14 9.33
N GLY A 33 9.28 -3.24 8.94
CA GLY A 33 9.37 -3.72 7.55
C GLY A 33 10.57 -3.17 6.76
N THR A 34 11.50 -2.43 7.42
CA THR A 34 12.69 -1.88 6.75
C THR A 34 13.93 -2.78 6.88
N ASP A 35 13.81 -3.93 7.55
CA ASP A 35 14.89 -4.90 7.72
C ASP A 35 14.54 -6.25 7.07
N ILE A 36 15.49 -7.18 7.09
CA ILE A 36 15.28 -8.56 6.63
C ILE A 36 14.31 -9.25 7.58
N GLN A 37 13.30 -9.89 7.06
CA GLN A 37 12.27 -10.55 7.86
C GLN A 37 12.86 -11.65 8.76
N ARG A 38 12.25 -11.82 9.94
CA ARG A 38 12.71 -12.78 10.96
C ARG A 38 12.64 -14.24 10.50
N HIS A 39 11.68 -14.58 9.68
CA HIS A 39 11.43 -15.92 9.17
C HIS A 39 11.63 -16.00 7.66
N ALA A 40 12.76 -15.43 7.18
CA ALA A 40 13.14 -15.53 5.78
C ALA A 40 13.19 -17.00 5.34
N ARG A 41 12.55 -17.31 4.23
CA ARG A 41 12.45 -18.71 3.73
C ARG A 41 13.74 -19.18 3.07
N GLY A 42 14.57 -18.24 2.57
CA GLY A 42 15.80 -18.53 1.85
C GLY A 42 15.62 -19.11 0.44
N ASP A 43 14.39 -19.43 0.04
CA ASP A 43 14.03 -19.91 -1.31
C ASP A 43 13.50 -18.80 -2.22
N LYS A 44 13.46 -17.57 -1.71
CA LYS A 44 13.00 -16.37 -2.38
C LYS A 44 14.15 -15.43 -2.75
N ALA A 45 13.89 -14.51 -3.67
CA ALA A 45 14.82 -13.43 -3.92
C ALA A 45 14.99 -12.57 -2.65
N PRO A 46 16.20 -12.07 -2.33
CA PRO A 46 16.42 -11.26 -1.12
C PRO A 46 15.51 -10.05 -1.00
N SER A 47 15.00 -9.50 -2.12
CA SER A 47 14.03 -8.42 -2.14
C SER A 47 12.63 -8.83 -1.68
N GLU A 48 12.26 -10.10 -1.82
CA GLU A 48 10.97 -10.66 -1.38
C GLU A 48 10.99 -11.07 0.10
N GLU A 49 12.17 -11.05 0.72
CA GLU A 49 12.37 -11.34 2.15
C GLU A 49 12.51 -10.09 2.99
N LYS A 50 11.94 -8.96 2.55
CA LYS A 50 11.93 -7.67 3.25
C LYS A 50 10.58 -7.01 3.07
N GLY A 51 10.13 -6.27 4.07
CA GLY A 51 8.87 -5.53 3.96
C GLY A 51 8.88 -4.42 2.92
N GLN A 52 10.08 -3.96 2.49
CA GLN A 52 10.29 -2.88 1.50
C GLN A 52 9.60 -1.56 1.88
N THR A 53 9.30 -1.37 3.16
CA THR A 53 8.77 -0.12 3.70
C THR A 53 9.88 0.92 3.89
N MET A 54 9.51 2.12 4.33
CA MET A 54 10.46 3.21 4.63
C MET A 54 9.92 4.07 5.78
N PRO A 55 10.79 4.74 6.56
CA PRO A 55 10.37 5.68 7.59
C PRO A 55 9.90 7.00 6.96
N ALA A 56 8.77 6.95 6.27
CA ALA A 56 8.21 8.07 5.53
C ALA A 56 7.57 9.11 6.45
N VAL A 57 7.87 10.37 6.19
CA VAL A 57 7.24 11.54 6.82
C VAL A 57 6.38 12.26 5.79
N GLY A 58 5.17 12.67 6.19
CA GLY A 58 4.24 13.40 5.31
C GLY A 58 2.82 13.33 5.83
N VAL A 59 1.86 13.14 4.92
CA VAL A 59 0.44 13.00 5.21
C VAL A 59 -0.14 11.75 4.54
N PRO A 60 -1.30 11.24 4.99
CA PRO A 60 -1.95 10.13 4.28
C PRO A 60 -2.15 10.43 2.80
N ASN A 61 -1.85 9.46 1.94
CA ASN A 61 -1.98 9.58 0.48
C ASN A 61 -1.23 10.78 -0.14
N GLY A 62 -0.20 11.31 0.54
CA GLY A 62 0.57 12.45 0.04
C GLY A 62 1.30 12.16 -1.28
N MET A 63 1.53 13.20 -2.10
CA MET A 63 2.30 13.08 -3.34
C MET A 63 3.73 12.63 -3.05
N THR A 64 4.38 13.27 -2.07
CA THR A 64 5.81 13.11 -1.75
C THR A 64 5.98 12.67 -0.31
N ASN A 65 6.83 11.68 -0.11
CA ASN A 65 7.28 11.23 1.19
C ASN A 65 8.69 11.75 1.47
N TRP A 66 8.91 12.29 2.66
CA TRP A 66 10.20 12.82 3.10
C TRP A 66 10.90 11.75 3.92
N VAL A 67 12.05 11.26 3.45
CA VAL A 67 12.70 10.08 4.06
C VAL A 67 14.22 10.27 4.19
N PRO A 68 14.87 9.69 5.21
CA PRO A 68 16.31 9.52 5.21
C PRO A 68 16.71 8.57 4.09
N GLN A 69 17.85 8.83 3.47
CA GLN A 69 18.41 7.99 2.43
C GLN A 69 19.67 7.28 2.93
N THR A 70 19.61 5.95 2.96
CA THR A 70 20.78 5.10 3.26
C THR A 70 21.33 4.40 2.01
N LEU A 71 20.62 4.49 0.89
CA LEU A 71 21.00 3.89 -0.39
C LEU A 71 20.73 4.86 -1.54
N GLU A 72 21.72 5.08 -2.40
CA GLU A 72 21.61 5.99 -3.54
C GLU A 72 20.84 5.38 -4.73
N GLY A 73 20.34 6.26 -5.60
CA GLY A 73 19.77 5.90 -6.89
C GLY A 73 18.27 5.57 -6.84
N GLU A 74 17.71 5.38 -8.04
CA GLU A 74 16.33 4.98 -8.29
C GLU A 74 16.35 3.59 -8.96
N HIS A 75 16.73 2.55 -8.20
CA HIS A 75 16.88 1.19 -8.70
C HIS A 75 15.74 0.28 -8.24
N LYS A 76 15.42 -0.72 -9.06
CA LYS A 76 14.40 -1.72 -8.74
C LYS A 76 14.71 -2.42 -7.41
N CYS A 77 13.68 -2.57 -6.58
CA CYS A 77 13.73 -3.21 -5.26
C CYS A 77 14.70 -2.56 -4.25
N ASN A 78 15.07 -1.32 -4.46
CA ASN A 78 15.92 -0.56 -3.55
C ASN A 78 15.12 0.61 -2.96
N PRO A 79 14.43 0.43 -1.82
CA PRO A 79 13.85 1.55 -1.09
C PRO A 79 14.92 2.52 -0.64
N PRO A 80 14.59 3.77 -0.37
CA PRO A 80 15.58 4.76 0.03
C PRO A 80 16.27 4.45 1.38
N TYR A 81 15.69 3.59 2.22
CA TYR A 81 16.18 3.30 3.56
C TYR A 81 16.12 1.81 3.89
N TYR A 82 17.20 1.30 4.50
CA TYR A 82 17.24 0.01 5.17
C TYR A 82 17.75 0.18 6.61
N TYR A 83 17.11 -0.49 7.56
CA TYR A 83 17.44 -0.41 8.97
C TYR A 83 18.83 -0.97 9.31
N TYR A 84 19.30 -1.98 8.58
CA TYR A 84 20.63 -2.56 8.79
C TYR A 84 21.79 -1.71 8.23
N HIS A 85 21.52 -0.55 7.63
CA HIS A 85 22.56 0.42 7.25
C HIS A 85 22.86 1.36 8.41
N ASP A 86 24.10 1.79 8.54
CA ASP A 86 24.62 2.68 9.59
C ASP A 86 25.09 4.05 9.06
N GLU A 87 24.89 4.32 7.78
CA GLU A 87 25.24 5.58 7.12
C GLU A 87 24.04 6.22 6.42
N ILE A 88 23.90 7.53 6.58
CA ILE A 88 22.93 8.36 5.85
C ILE A 88 23.64 9.15 4.78
N GLN A 89 23.13 9.07 3.55
CA GLN A 89 23.62 9.75 2.36
C GLN A 89 22.87 11.07 2.07
N GLY A 90 21.77 11.33 2.78
CA GLY A 90 20.96 12.53 2.66
C GLY A 90 19.50 12.32 3.02
N PHE A 91 18.67 13.29 2.66
CA PHE A 91 17.23 13.30 2.89
C PHE A 91 16.53 13.48 1.56
N ARG A 92 15.65 12.53 1.23
CA ARG A 92 15.04 12.39 -0.09
C ARG A 92 13.59 12.86 -0.10
N ALA A 93 13.22 13.63 -1.15
CA ALA A 93 11.84 13.77 -1.59
C ALA A 93 11.48 12.56 -2.44
N SER A 94 10.91 11.52 -1.82
CA SER A 94 10.73 10.20 -2.41
C SER A 94 9.30 9.99 -2.95
N HIS A 95 9.21 9.24 -4.04
CA HIS A 95 7.97 8.71 -4.59
C HIS A 95 7.97 7.17 -4.59
N TRP A 96 8.77 6.57 -3.72
CA TRP A 96 8.82 5.12 -3.53
C TRP A 96 7.43 4.56 -3.25
N ILE A 97 7.08 3.45 -3.91
CA ILE A 97 5.84 2.72 -3.65
C ILE A 97 6.12 1.82 -2.45
N SER A 98 5.80 2.34 -1.26
CA SER A 98 6.13 1.70 0.00
C SER A 98 5.67 0.24 0.04
N GLY A 99 6.56 -0.64 0.38
CA GLY A 99 6.31 -2.06 0.47
C GLY A 99 6.53 -2.86 -0.80
N SER A 100 6.73 -2.23 -1.96
CA SER A 100 6.78 -2.96 -3.24
C SER A 100 8.20 -3.07 -3.79
N CYS A 101 8.50 -4.18 -4.48
CA CYS A 101 9.74 -4.33 -5.24
C CYS A 101 9.67 -3.57 -6.59
N THR A 102 9.51 -2.26 -6.52
CA THR A 102 9.41 -1.35 -7.68
C THR A 102 10.64 -0.49 -7.82
N GLN A 103 10.51 0.73 -8.30
CA GLN A 103 11.58 1.72 -8.42
C GLN A 103 11.04 3.08 -7.93
N ASP A 104 11.84 3.80 -7.15
CA ASP A 104 11.59 5.22 -6.84
C ASP A 104 11.75 6.05 -8.12
N TYR A 105 11.19 7.24 -8.17
CA TYR A 105 11.17 8.03 -9.40
C TYR A 105 11.01 9.52 -9.13
N GLY A 106 11.64 10.33 -9.99
CA GLY A 106 11.48 11.79 -9.95
C GLY A 106 11.97 12.44 -8.66
N SER A 107 12.85 11.78 -7.91
CA SER A 107 13.26 12.19 -6.57
C SER A 107 14.49 13.12 -6.59
N VAL A 108 14.69 13.84 -5.49
CA VAL A 108 15.85 14.70 -5.21
C VAL A 108 16.33 14.44 -3.78
N THR A 109 17.65 14.46 -3.58
CA THR A 109 18.29 14.29 -2.28
C THR A 109 19.02 15.54 -1.86
N ILE A 110 18.87 15.91 -0.60
CA ILE A 110 19.54 17.04 0.07
C ILE A 110 20.39 16.49 1.19
N MET A 111 21.67 16.85 1.24
CA MET A 111 22.57 16.45 2.31
C MET A 111 23.33 17.65 2.87
N PRO A 112 23.17 17.98 4.17
CA PRO A 112 24.00 18.95 4.85
C PRO A 112 25.36 18.33 5.19
N VAL A 113 26.45 19.06 4.99
CA VAL A 113 27.81 18.61 5.31
C VAL A 113 28.64 19.75 5.92
N THR A 114 29.68 19.42 6.68
CA THR A 114 30.65 20.36 7.21
C THR A 114 32.07 20.01 6.77
N GLY A 115 32.91 21.04 6.52
CA GLY A 115 34.31 20.87 6.12
C GLY A 115 34.52 20.72 4.64
N GLU A 116 35.01 19.59 4.18
CA GLU A 116 35.26 19.35 2.75
C GLU A 116 34.00 19.02 1.96
N LEU A 117 33.83 19.65 0.80
CA LEU A 117 32.74 19.35 -0.11
C LEU A 117 33.06 18.10 -0.95
N LYS A 118 32.24 17.06 -0.83
CA LYS A 118 32.36 15.80 -1.58
C LYS A 118 31.18 15.62 -2.51
N THR A 119 31.42 15.25 -3.76
CA THR A 119 30.40 15.09 -4.80
C THR A 119 29.77 13.68 -4.81
N ASN A 120 30.53 12.66 -4.42
CA ASN A 120 30.06 11.27 -4.39
C ASN A 120 29.19 11.02 -3.14
N ALA A 121 28.00 10.45 -3.33
CA ALA A 121 27.03 10.24 -2.25
C ALA A 121 27.55 9.32 -1.13
N ARG A 122 28.31 8.26 -1.46
CA ARG A 122 28.92 7.34 -0.48
C ARG A 122 30.04 8.00 0.30
N GLU A 123 30.87 8.81 -0.37
CA GLU A 123 31.98 9.50 0.29
C GLU A 123 31.51 10.63 1.21
N ARG A 124 30.33 11.24 0.94
CA ARG A 124 29.71 12.25 1.78
C ARG A 124 28.68 11.68 2.77
N ALA A 125 28.48 10.37 2.80
CA ALA A 125 27.61 9.74 3.78
C ALA A 125 28.12 10.03 5.20
N SER A 126 27.23 10.01 6.18
CA SER A 126 27.56 10.18 7.60
C SER A 126 27.06 9.01 8.40
N GLN A 127 27.90 8.52 9.29
CA GLN A 127 27.54 7.57 10.34
C GLN A 127 26.40 8.14 11.19
N PHE A 128 25.47 7.28 11.60
CA PHE A 128 24.40 7.59 12.55
C PHE A 128 24.18 6.43 13.54
N SER A 129 23.24 6.58 14.46
CA SER A 129 22.84 5.53 15.38
C SER A 129 21.34 5.52 15.51
N HIS A 130 20.74 4.33 15.50
CA HIS A 130 19.31 4.16 15.74
C HIS A 130 18.89 4.58 17.15
N ASP A 131 19.79 4.60 18.13
CA ASP A 131 19.53 5.14 19.48
C ASP A 131 19.32 6.67 19.48
N GLU A 132 19.83 7.36 18.44
CA GLU A 132 19.71 8.81 18.25
C GLU A 132 18.74 9.15 17.09
N GLU A 133 18.05 8.15 16.55
CA GLU A 133 17.06 8.28 15.49
C GLU A 133 15.65 8.35 16.07
N THR A 134 14.82 9.26 15.57
CA THR A 134 13.40 9.27 15.84
C THR A 134 12.64 9.25 14.52
N ALA A 135 11.82 8.22 14.31
CA ALA A 135 10.94 8.09 13.16
C ALA A 135 9.48 8.08 13.62
N LYS A 136 8.70 9.05 13.13
CA LYS A 136 7.24 9.16 13.30
C LYS A 136 6.61 9.52 11.95
N PRO A 137 5.34 9.23 11.71
CA PRO A 137 4.71 9.51 10.41
C PRO A 137 4.71 11.01 10.04
N TYR A 138 4.93 11.87 10.99
CA TYR A 138 4.91 13.32 10.86
C TYR A 138 6.25 14.01 11.17
N TYR A 139 7.29 13.24 11.56
CA TYR A 139 8.56 13.80 12.00
C TYR A 139 9.68 12.75 11.95
N TYR A 140 10.81 13.15 11.42
CA TYR A 140 12.05 12.37 11.49
C TYR A 140 13.19 13.24 12.02
N GLN A 141 14.06 12.68 12.84
CA GLN A 141 15.31 13.31 13.26
C GLN A 141 16.44 12.30 13.41
N VAL A 142 17.67 12.78 13.21
CA VAL A 142 18.89 11.99 13.38
C VAL A 142 20.11 12.89 13.58
N MET A 143 21.15 12.37 14.27
CA MET A 143 22.45 12.99 14.36
C MET A 143 23.40 12.45 13.27
N LEU A 144 23.86 13.30 12.37
CA LEU A 144 24.91 13.02 11.39
C LEU A 144 26.27 13.17 12.08
N LYS A 145 26.85 12.05 12.52
CA LYS A 145 27.99 12.03 13.47
C LYS A 145 29.27 12.61 12.88
N ASP A 146 29.56 12.32 11.61
CA ASP A 146 30.81 12.78 10.96
C ASP A 146 30.83 14.29 10.73
N TYR A 147 29.65 14.90 10.63
CA TYR A 147 29.47 16.33 10.36
C TYR A 147 29.03 17.12 11.59
N LEU A 148 28.68 16.46 12.70
CA LEU A 148 28.11 17.07 13.90
C LEU A 148 26.87 17.92 13.55
N ILE A 149 25.95 17.33 12.78
CA ILE A 149 24.71 18.00 12.35
C ILE A 149 23.51 17.24 12.88
N HIS A 150 22.65 17.94 13.62
CA HIS A 150 21.32 17.44 13.94
C HIS A 150 20.35 17.79 12.80
N ALA A 151 19.79 16.77 12.15
CA ALA A 151 18.89 16.90 11.02
C ALA A 151 17.48 16.54 11.42
N GLU A 152 16.49 17.35 11.03
CA GLU A 152 15.07 17.17 11.30
C GLU A 152 14.24 17.38 10.02
N LEU A 153 13.19 16.56 9.84
CA LEU A 153 12.31 16.61 8.68
C LEU A 153 10.85 16.57 9.11
N THR A 154 10.02 17.33 8.41
CA THR A 154 8.55 17.21 8.42
C THR A 154 8.00 17.64 7.07
N GLY A 155 6.74 17.24 6.75
CA GLY A 155 6.17 17.60 5.46
C GLY A 155 4.67 17.40 5.37
N LEU A 156 4.10 17.90 4.29
CA LEU A 156 2.72 17.80 3.87
C LEU A 156 2.63 16.98 2.57
N SER A 157 1.58 17.19 1.76
CA SER A 157 1.40 16.38 0.55
C SER A 157 2.46 16.65 -0.52
N HIS A 158 2.71 17.92 -0.83
CA HIS A 158 3.56 18.34 -1.94
C HIS A 158 4.84 19.04 -1.47
N ALA A 159 4.86 19.47 -0.21
CA ALA A 159 5.97 20.26 0.32
C ALA A 159 6.47 19.71 1.66
N GLY A 160 7.79 19.82 1.85
CA GLY A 160 8.47 19.48 3.10
C GLY A 160 9.38 20.58 3.58
N ILE A 161 9.71 20.54 4.86
CA ILE A 161 10.66 21.46 5.48
C ILE A 161 11.65 20.66 6.31
N MET A 162 12.92 21.01 6.19
CA MET A 162 14.05 20.41 6.90
C MET A 162 14.71 21.49 7.75
N ARG A 163 15.22 21.08 8.91
CA ARG A 163 15.99 21.96 9.80
C ARG A 163 17.31 21.27 10.11
N PHE A 164 18.42 21.96 9.84
CA PHE A 164 19.77 21.48 10.09
C PHE A 164 20.47 22.34 11.12
N SER A 165 20.87 21.75 12.25
CA SER A 165 21.58 22.44 13.33
C SER A 165 23.03 21.96 13.37
N PHE A 166 23.95 22.88 13.11
CA PHE A 166 25.37 22.64 13.01
C PHE A 166 26.07 22.86 14.37
N GLN A 167 26.84 21.87 14.83
CA GLN A 167 27.64 21.95 16.05
C GLN A 167 29.13 22.11 15.75
N SER A 168 29.51 22.17 14.48
CA SER A 168 30.88 22.33 13.99
C SER A 168 31.14 23.76 13.54
N ASP A 169 32.34 24.28 13.81
CA ASP A 169 32.84 25.60 13.33
C ASP A 169 33.41 25.56 11.91
N LYS A 170 33.41 24.39 11.26
CA LYS A 170 33.88 24.22 9.87
C LYS A 170 32.88 24.84 8.88
N ASP A 171 33.37 25.04 7.63
CA ASP A 171 32.52 25.45 6.52
C ASP A 171 31.28 24.57 6.41
N ARG A 172 30.13 25.18 6.17
CA ARG A 172 28.81 24.52 6.12
C ARG A 172 28.24 24.55 4.71
N TYR A 173 27.87 23.38 4.20
CA TYR A 173 27.31 23.23 2.86
C TYR A 173 26.01 22.47 2.90
N ILE A 174 25.13 22.79 1.94
CA ILE A 174 23.97 21.96 1.57
C ILE A 174 24.21 21.46 0.16
N THR A 175 24.26 20.16 -0.03
CA THR A 175 24.38 19.53 -1.35
C THR A 175 23.00 19.08 -1.84
N ILE A 176 22.77 19.15 -3.15
CA ILE A 176 21.49 18.84 -3.81
C ILE A 176 21.81 17.99 -5.03
N GLU A 177 21.17 16.84 -5.11
CA GLU A 177 21.39 15.87 -6.19
C GLU A 177 20.05 15.32 -6.71
N PRO A 178 19.70 15.48 -7.99
CA PRO A 178 18.58 14.75 -8.59
C PRO A 178 18.99 13.29 -8.76
N ASN A 179 18.14 12.37 -8.28
CA ASN A 179 18.43 10.93 -8.28
C ASN A 179 18.17 10.28 -9.64
N SER A 180 18.79 10.78 -10.68
CA SER A 180 18.53 10.36 -12.06
C SER A 180 19.39 9.16 -12.46
N ASP A 181 18.83 7.95 -12.51
CA ASP A 181 19.50 6.74 -12.99
C ASP A 181 20.00 6.84 -14.42
N LYS A 182 19.34 7.66 -15.26
CA LYS A 182 19.77 7.92 -16.64
C LYS A 182 20.71 9.12 -16.75
N GLN A 183 21.09 9.71 -15.62
CA GLN A 183 22.00 10.86 -15.57
C GLN A 183 21.53 12.02 -16.48
N GLN A 184 20.23 12.36 -16.40
CA GLN A 184 19.55 13.41 -17.17
C GLN A 184 18.91 14.47 -16.26
N GLY A 185 19.27 14.49 -14.97
CA GLY A 185 18.80 15.47 -14.02
C GLY A 185 19.23 16.89 -14.41
N TYR A 186 18.47 17.89 -13.95
CA TYR A 186 18.71 19.31 -14.19
C TYR A 186 18.60 20.10 -12.90
N LEU A 187 19.49 21.07 -12.74
CA LEU A 187 19.52 22.01 -11.62
C LEU A 187 19.77 23.42 -12.10
N LYS A 188 19.12 24.40 -11.45
CA LYS A 188 19.37 25.83 -11.63
C LYS A 188 19.38 26.54 -10.27
N ILE A 189 20.41 27.36 -10.02
CA ILE A 189 20.61 28.14 -8.81
C ILE A 189 20.23 29.60 -9.10
N ASP A 190 19.36 30.18 -8.29
CA ASP A 190 19.09 31.61 -8.25
C ASP A 190 19.43 32.14 -6.84
N ALA A 191 20.65 32.64 -6.68
CA ALA A 191 21.13 33.15 -5.41
C ALA A 191 20.34 34.38 -4.91
N LYS A 192 19.74 35.15 -5.82
CA LYS A 192 18.96 36.33 -5.46
C LYS A 192 17.64 35.98 -4.79
N SER A 193 16.96 34.96 -5.28
CA SER A 193 15.73 34.43 -4.70
C SER A 193 15.98 33.35 -3.64
N ARG A 194 17.24 32.94 -3.43
CA ARG A 194 17.64 31.85 -2.55
C ARG A 194 16.96 30.54 -2.92
N GLU A 195 16.88 30.25 -4.21
CA GLU A 195 16.25 29.05 -4.75
C GLU A 195 17.25 28.17 -5.50
N VAL A 196 17.05 26.88 -5.37
CA VAL A 196 17.56 25.87 -6.31
C VAL A 196 16.35 25.15 -6.89
N THR A 197 16.25 25.16 -8.22
CA THR A 197 15.16 24.50 -8.93
C THR A 197 15.71 23.40 -9.82
N GLY A 198 14.90 22.41 -10.14
CA GLY A 198 15.34 21.37 -11.02
C GLY A 198 14.26 20.34 -11.36
N TYR A 199 14.70 19.31 -12.06
CA TYR A 199 13.84 18.17 -12.36
C TYR A 199 14.67 16.88 -12.50
N ASN A 200 13.99 15.77 -12.26
CA ASN A 200 14.47 14.42 -12.48
C ASN A 200 13.46 13.66 -13.35
N PRO A 201 13.82 13.26 -14.60
CA PRO A 201 12.92 12.50 -15.48
C PRO A 201 12.53 11.16 -14.87
N ALA A 202 11.25 10.79 -14.93
CA ALA A 202 10.75 9.51 -14.47
C ALA A 202 10.81 8.44 -15.57
N TYR A 203 11.17 7.22 -15.17
CA TYR A 203 11.29 6.06 -16.06
C TYR A 203 10.49 4.87 -15.54
N ARG A 204 10.07 3.99 -16.46
CA ARG A 204 9.33 2.76 -16.18
C ARG A 204 10.26 1.56 -16.28
N ILE A 205 10.20 0.64 -15.32
CA ILE A 205 11.08 -0.54 -15.31
C ILE A 205 10.46 -1.78 -15.98
N TYR A 206 9.15 -1.98 -15.91
CA TYR A 206 8.48 -3.19 -16.41
C TYR A 206 8.18 -3.16 -17.92
N GLN A 207 8.68 -2.15 -18.63
CA GLN A 207 8.52 -1.97 -20.08
C GLN A 207 9.86 -2.01 -20.83
N GLY A 208 10.75 -2.93 -20.43
CA GLY A 208 12.16 -2.85 -20.80
C GLY A 208 12.82 -1.68 -20.02
N SER A 209 13.96 -1.95 -19.41
CA SER A 209 14.61 -1.01 -18.49
C SER A 209 14.78 0.38 -19.10
N GLY A 210 14.03 1.34 -18.56
CA GLY A 210 14.25 2.74 -18.83
C GLY A 210 13.51 3.37 -19.97
N LYS A 211 12.30 2.92 -20.32
CA LYS A 211 11.38 3.75 -21.10
C LYS A 211 10.91 4.93 -20.28
N SER A 212 10.76 6.11 -20.92
CA SER A 212 10.20 7.29 -20.27
C SER A 212 8.80 7.01 -19.72
N ALA A 213 8.51 7.56 -18.54
CA ALA A 213 7.15 7.54 -17.99
C ALA A 213 6.26 8.66 -18.55
N GLY A 214 6.85 9.66 -19.25
CA GLY A 214 6.11 10.76 -19.84
C GLY A 214 6.03 12.01 -18.97
N PHE A 215 6.75 12.06 -17.85
CA PHE A 215 6.82 13.21 -16.94
C PHE A 215 8.17 13.25 -16.21
N SER A 216 8.35 14.27 -15.39
CA SER A 216 9.50 14.43 -14.49
C SER A 216 9.02 14.77 -13.08
N GLY A 217 9.80 14.44 -12.07
CA GLY A 217 9.69 15.04 -10.75
C GLY A 217 10.36 16.40 -10.76
N TYR A 218 9.56 17.47 -10.73
CA TYR A 218 10.02 18.85 -10.63
C TYR A 218 10.10 19.26 -9.18
N PHE A 219 11.10 20.08 -8.83
CA PHE A 219 11.28 20.57 -7.47
C PHE A 219 11.74 22.02 -7.41
N VAL A 220 11.38 22.68 -6.31
CA VAL A 220 11.83 24.00 -5.90
C VAL A 220 12.31 23.89 -4.47
N ILE A 221 13.58 24.23 -4.24
CA ILE A 221 14.20 24.23 -2.91
C ILE A 221 14.48 25.68 -2.53
N ARG A 222 13.92 26.15 -1.41
CA ARG A 222 14.17 27.50 -0.84
C ARG A 222 14.96 27.41 0.43
N PHE A 223 15.86 28.36 0.62
CA PHE A 223 16.70 28.52 1.79
C PHE A 223 16.26 29.72 2.62
N GLU A 224 16.27 29.56 3.94
CA GLU A 224 15.93 30.66 4.85
C GLU A 224 16.94 31.79 4.78
N GLU A 225 18.23 31.48 4.51
CA GLU A 225 19.36 32.41 4.51
C GLU A 225 19.96 32.62 3.11
N ASP A 226 20.70 33.72 2.97
CA ASP A 226 21.48 34.05 1.76
C ASP A 226 22.69 33.10 1.62
N PHE A 227 23.15 32.91 0.39
CA PHE A 227 24.32 32.09 0.07
C PHE A 227 25.61 32.91 0.25
N ASP A 228 26.61 32.34 0.95
CA ASP A 228 27.98 32.87 0.96
C ASP A 228 28.63 32.65 -0.41
N SER A 229 28.56 31.42 -0.89
CA SER A 229 28.94 31.02 -2.23
C SER A 229 28.16 29.79 -2.68
N PHE A 230 28.23 29.47 -3.96
CA PHE A 230 27.49 28.37 -4.55
C PHE A 230 28.17 27.88 -5.82
N GLY A 231 27.71 26.77 -6.32
CA GLY A 231 28.13 26.20 -7.60
C GLY A 231 27.51 24.86 -7.89
N THR A 232 28.03 24.23 -8.92
CA THR A 232 27.58 22.92 -9.37
C THR A 232 28.73 21.92 -9.35
N TRP A 233 28.40 20.64 -9.56
CA TRP A 233 29.42 19.65 -9.90
C TRP A 233 28.95 18.75 -11.03
N LYS A 234 29.91 18.21 -11.75
CA LYS A 234 29.74 17.18 -12.77
C LYS A 234 30.71 16.05 -12.49
N ASP A 235 30.18 14.87 -12.15
CA ASP A 235 30.94 13.75 -11.63
C ASP A 235 31.77 14.17 -10.37
N SER A 236 33.09 14.27 -10.49
CA SER A 236 33.99 14.77 -9.41
C SER A 236 34.44 16.23 -9.59
N GLU A 237 34.08 16.88 -10.70
CA GLU A 237 34.52 18.24 -11.00
C GLU A 237 33.57 19.27 -10.39
N ILE A 238 34.08 20.10 -9.49
CA ILE A 238 33.34 21.17 -8.80
C ILE A 238 33.60 22.50 -9.48
N THR A 239 32.52 23.22 -9.85
CA THR A 239 32.58 24.55 -10.44
C THR A 239 31.92 25.58 -9.53
N THR A 240 32.69 26.58 -9.10
CA THR A 240 32.17 27.69 -8.26
C THR A 240 31.54 28.77 -9.13
N GLY A 241 30.39 29.31 -8.68
CA GLY A 241 29.67 30.40 -9.35
C GLY A 241 28.86 29.96 -10.57
N GLU A 242 28.89 28.70 -10.95
CA GLU A 242 28.03 28.16 -11.98
C GLU A 242 26.57 28.08 -11.48
N THR A 243 25.63 28.60 -12.27
CA THR A 243 24.22 28.74 -11.88
C THR A 243 23.29 27.69 -12.48
N GLU A 244 23.77 26.90 -13.43
CA GLU A 244 22.92 25.96 -14.15
C GLU A 244 23.72 24.74 -14.62
N ILE A 245 23.17 23.54 -14.42
CA ILE A 245 23.78 22.31 -14.89
C ILE A 245 22.72 21.30 -15.33
N LYS A 246 23.03 20.56 -16.40
CA LYS A 246 22.20 19.46 -16.89
C LYS A 246 23.05 18.21 -17.10
N GLY A 247 22.60 17.10 -16.58
CA GLY A 247 23.20 15.79 -16.81
C GLY A 247 23.05 15.34 -18.25
N ASN A 248 24.11 14.78 -18.80
CA ASN A 248 24.13 14.08 -20.07
C ASN A 248 25.09 12.89 -19.95
N LYS A 249 24.61 11.79 -19.36
CA LYS A 249 25.41 10.64 -18.97
C LYS A 249 26.47 10.93 -17.91
N ASN A 250 26.25 11.98 -17.11
CA ASN A 250 27.11 12.40 -16.01
C ASN A 250 26.26 12.62 -14.77
N ARG A 251 26.78 12.33 -13.61
CA ARG A 251 26.20 12.77 -12.34
C ARG A 251 26.35 14.28 -12.20
N VAL A 252 25.28 14.92 -11.81
CA VAL A 252 25.26 16.38 -11.61
C VAL A 252 24.63 16.70 -10.27
N GLY A 253 25.08 17.80 -9.67
CA GLY A 253 24.49 18.33 -8.45
C GLY A 253 24.81 19.80 -8.26
N ALA A 254 24.20 20.39 -7.23
CA ALA A 254 24.44 21.75 -6.81
C ALA A 254 24.89 21.78 -5.35
N TRP A 255 25.68 22.78 -4.99
CA TRP A 255 26.11 23.02 -3.62
C TRP A 255 25.92 24.49 -3.24
N ILE A 256 25.50 24.70 -2.00
CA ILE A 256 25.31 26.01 -1.40
C ILE A 256 26.17 26.07 -0.15
N LYS A 257 27.08 27.05 -0.06
CA LYS A 257 27.81 27.38 1.15
C LYS A 257 27.04 28.41 1.96
N LEU A 258 26.88 28.14 3.25
CA LEU A 258 26.16 29.01 4.17
C LEU A 258 27.10 30.01 4.84
N ALA A 259 26.62 31.23 5.06
CA ALA A 259 27.40 32.26 5.73
C ALA A 259 27.65 31.88 7.20
N PRO A 260 28.89 32.02 7.73
CA PRO A 260 29.24 31.60 9.08
C PRO A 260 28.59 32.46 10.18
N GLU A 261 28.16 33.67 9.87
CA GLU A 261 27.72 34.67 10.86
C GLU A 261 26.22 34.57 11.23
N LYS A 262 25.45 33.70 10.58
CA LYS A 262 23.97 33.67 10.67
C LYS A 262 23.41 32.55 11.59
N GLY A 263 24.08 32.26 12.67
CA GLY A 263 23.57 31.25 13.63
C GLY A 263 23.93 29.82 13.27
N ASN A 264 23.56 28.86 14.17
CA ASN A 264 23.96 27.46 14.05
C ASN A 264 22.89 26.58 13.39
N SER A 265 21.77 27.13 12.94
CA SER A 265 20.67 26.37 12.34
C SER A 265 20.13 27.04 11.09
N ILE A 266 19.79 26.26 10.08
CA ILE A 266 19.12 26.72 8.87
C ILE A 266 17.88 25.87 8.60
N GLN A 267 16.84 26.50 8.04
CA GLN A 267 15.70 25.81 7.47
C GLN A 267 15.79 25.80 5.93
N VAL A 268 15.44 24.64 5.35
CA VAL A 268 15.33 24.43 3.91
C VAL A 268 13.96 23.85 3.63
N LYS A 269 13.21 24.43 2.70
CA LYS A 269 11.89 23.90 2.31
C LYS A 269 11.86 23.54 0.84
N VAL A 270 11.13 22.46 0.55
CA VAL A 270 11.07 21.84 -0.78
C VAL A 270 9.63 21.73 -1.21
N GLY A 271 9.32 22.16 -2.43
CA GLY A 271 8.06 21.87 -3.09
C GLY A 271 8.30 20.96 -4.29
N THR A 272 7.37 20.03 -4.52
CA THR A 272 7.44 19.07 -5.63
C THR A 272 6.21 19.14 -6.52
N SER A 273 6.35 18.69 -7.77
CA SER A 273 5.27 18.58 -8.76
C SER A 273 5.66 17.58 -9.85
N PHE A 274 4.67 16.97 -10.49
CA PHE A 274 4.90 16.17 -11.70
C PHE A 274 4.59 16.93 -13.00
N THR A 275 4.26 18.22 -12.92
CA THR A 275 3.85 19.01 -14.08
C THR A 275 4.86 20.08 -14.49
N SER A 276 5.40 20.85 -13.53
CA SER A 276 6.38 21.90 -13.81
C SER A 276 7.08 22.44 -12.55
N ILE A 277 8.21 23.13 -12.72
CA ILE A 277 8.87 23.89 -11.65
C ILE A 277 7.93 24.97 -11.09
N GLU A 278 7.14 25.63 -11.95
CA GLU A 278 6.19 26.64 -11.52
C GLU A 278 5.10 26.08 -10.60
N ASN A 279 4.57 24.90 -10.93
CA ASN A 279 3.59 24.23 -10.06
C ASN A 279 4.24 23.68 -8.78
N ALA A 280 5.48 23.21 -8.81
CA ALA A 280 6.22 22.88 -7.60
C ALA A 280 6.37 24.10 -6.67
N ARG A 281 6.58 25.31 -7.24
CA ARG A 281 6.63 26.56 -6.46
C ARG A 281 5.27 26.91 -5.86
N LYS A 282 4.18 26.80 -6.65
CA LYS A 282 2.81 27.04 -6.15
C LYS A 282 2.43 26.05 -5.04
N ASN A 283 2.78 24.78 -5.19
CA ASN A 283 2.58 23.75 -4.17
C ASN A 283 3.30 24.12 -2.87
N LEU A 284 4.57 24.55 -2.96
CA LEU A 284 5.35 25.00 -1.83
C LEU A 284 4.73 26.21 -1.12
N GLU A 285 4.31 27.20 -1.89
CA GLU A 285 3.70 28.45 -1.37
C GLU A 285 2.34 28.20 -0.73
N ALA A 286 1.54 27.29 -1.29
CA ALA A 286 0.24 26.91 -0.73
C ALA A 286 0.36 26.15 0.60
N GLU A 287 1.29 25.20 0.69
CA GLU A 287 1.40 24.33 1.86
C GLU A 287 2.33 24.90 2.94
N ILE A 288 3.49 25.46 2.56
CA ILE A 288 4.50 25.98 3.49
C ILE A 288 4.89 27.43 3.11
N PRO A 289 3.98 28.40 3.31
CA PRO A 289 4.27 29.80 2.93
C PRO A 289 5.37 30.46 3.79
N GLY A 290 5.55 30.03 5.02
CA GLY A 290 6.51 30.60 5.99
C GLY A 290 7.63 29.65 6.38
N TRP A 291 8.39 30.03 7.44
CA TRP A 291 9.55 29.30 7.98
C TRP A 291 9.27 28.70 9.38
N ASN A 292 8.03 28.26 9.66
CA ASN A 292 7.67 27.72 10.95
C ASN A 292 7.62 26.20 10.90
N PHE A 293 8.76 25.53 11.15
CA PHE A 293 8.91 24.09 11.21
C PHE A 293 7.89 23.42 12.12
N GLU A 294 7.70 23.94 13.34
CA GLU A 294 6.80 23.34 14.34
C GLU A 294 5.32 23.42 13.91
N LYS A 295 4.94 24.47 13.16
CA LYS A 295 3.59 24.56 12.58
C LYS A 295 3.35 23.46 11.55
N VAL A 296 4.30 23.22 10.65
CA VAL A 296 4.20 22.17 9.62
C VAL A 296 4.14 20.79 10.28
N LYS A 297 5.03 20.53 11.23
CA LYS A 297 5.05 19.29 12.03
C LYS A 297 3.69 19.03 12.70
N LYS A 298 3.10 20.07 13.32
CA LYS A 298 1.77 19.97 13.94
C LYS A 298 0.66 19.69 12.93
N GLN A 299 0.72 20.28 11.73
CA GLN A 299 -0.26 20.03 10.66
C GLN A 299 -0.16 18.58 10.15
N SER A 300 1.05 18.09 9.90
CA SER A 300 1.30 16.70 9.51
C SER A 300 0.79 15.73 10.58
N ALA A 301 1.15 15.96 11.85
CA ALA A 301 0.68 15.15 12.98
C ALA A 301 -0.86 15.11 13.09
N ALA A 302 -1.52 16.25 12.89
CA ALA A 302 -2.99 16.33 12.93
C ALA A 302 -3.65 15.55 11.78
N SER A 303 -3.02 15.53 10.59
CA SER A 303 -3.51 14.75 9.45
C SER A 303 -3.45 13.25 9.73
N TRP A 304 -2.34 12.76 10.29
CA TRP A 304 -2.21 11.38 10.70
C TRP A 304 -3.13 11.02 11.86
N GLU A 305 -3.24 11.87 12.87
CA GLU A 305 -4.15 11.64 14.00
C GLU A 305 -5.60 11.49 13.53
N LYS A 306 -6.05 12.34 12.59
CA LYS A 306 -7.37 12.23 11.97
C LYS A 306 -7.57 10.89 11.24
N ALA A 307 -6.58 10.43 10.49
CA ALA A 307 -6.68 9.18 9.73
C ALA A 307 -6.64 7.94 10.64
N LEU A 308 -5.75 7.92 11.63
CA LEU A 308 -5.55 6.77 12.52
C LEU A 308 -6.66 6.63 13.56
N SER A 309 -7.21 7.75 14.05
CA SER A 309 -8.33 7.75 15.00
C SER A 309 -9.65 7.21 14.43
N GLN A 310 -9.72 6.95 13.11
CA GLN A 310 -10.87 6.28 12.52
C GLN A 310 -11.06 4.85 13.03
N ILE A 311 -10.00 4.19 13.54
CA ILE A 311 -10.12 2.91 14.23
C ILE A 311 -9.44 3.05 15.59
N ALA A 312 -10.24 3.11 16.65
CA ALA A 312 -9.75 3.11 18.02
C ALA A 312 -9.77 1.68 18.58
N VAL A 313 -8.66 1.22 19.15
CA VAL A 313 -8.55 -0.11 19.74
C VAL A 313 -8.27 -0.04 21.24
N LYS A 314 -8.85 -0.97 22.01
CA LYS A 314 -8.60 -1.10 23.43
C LYS A 314 -7.67 -2.28 23.70
N SER A 315 -6.48 -1.99 24.19
CA SER A 315 -5.48 -2.97 24.64
C SER A 315 -4.55 -2.36 25.68
N SER A 316 -4.10 -3.17 26.62
CA SER A 316 -2.99 -2.83 27.53
C SER A 316 -1.62 -3.16 26.93
N ASP A 317 -1.58 -3.86 25.80
CA ASP A 317 -0.35 -4.21 25.11
C ASP A 317 0.05 -3.10 24.13
N GLU A 318 1.04 -2.30 24.52
CA GLU A 318 1.59 -1.22 23.71
C GLU A 318 2.26 -1.74 22.41
N LYS A 319 2.82 -2.94 22.41
CA LYS A 319 3.44 -3.54 21.23
C LYS A 319 2.39 -3.88 20.18
N LYS A 320 1.25 -4.43 20.61
CA LYS A 320 0.12 -4.67 19.71
C LYS A 320 -0.47 -3.39 19.13
N LYS A 321 -0.59 -2.32 19.93
CA LYS A 321 -1.01 -1.01 19.41
C LYS A 321 0.00 -0.48 18.40
N THR A 322 1.31 -0.62 18.67
CA THR A 322 2.36 -0.22 17.73
C THR A 322 2.24 -0.96 16.40
N GLN A 323 2.09 -2.30 16.42
CA GLN A 323 1.86 -3.08 15.21
C GLN A 323 0.61 -2.61 14.45
N PHE A 324 -0.51 -2.48 15.15
CA PHE A 324 -1.79 -2.10 14.55
C PHE A 324 -1.77 -0.72 13.91
N TYR A 325 -1.30 0.31 14.64
CA TYR A 325 -1.27 1.67 14.10
C TYR A 325 -0.20 1.88 13.04
N THR A 326 0.90 1.13 13.09
CA THR A 326 1.89 1.12 12.01
C THR A 326 1.29 0.46 10.75
N ALA A 327 0.57 -0.64 10.89
CA ALA A 327 -0.12 -1.26 9.77
C ALA A 327 -1.21 -0.34 9.19
N LEU A 328 -1.98 0.33 10.03
CA LEU A 328 -2.98 1.30 9.56
C LEU A 328 -2.32 2.50 8.86
N TYR A 329 -1.15 2.96 9.33
CA TYR A 329 -0.34 3.97 8.66
C TYR A 329 0.13 3.50 7.28
N ASN A 330 0.72 2.31 7.16
CA ASN A 330 1.16 1.74 5.88
C ASN A 330 0.00 1.61 4.89
N ALA A 331 -1.15 1.11 5.34
CA ALA A 331 -2.36 0.97 4.52
C ALA A 331 -2.97 2.31 4.07
N ARG A 332 -2.49 3.46 4.59
CA ARG A 332 -2.94 4.82 4.24
C ARG A 332 -1.89 5.61 3.44
N MET A 333 -0.80 4.98 3.04
CA MET A 333 0.25 5.62 2.25
C MET A 333 -0.12 5.75 0.76
N LEU A 334 -0.80 4.74 0.23
CA LEU A 334 -1.12 4.59 -1.20
C LEU A 334 -2.61 4.25 -1.41
N PRO A 335 -3.18 4.54 -2.60
CA PRO A 335 -2.62 5.30 -3.73
C PRO A 335 -2.23 6.72 -3.36
N ARG A 336 -1.21 7.29 -4.07
CA ARG A 336 -0.74 8.65 -3.79
C ARG A 336 -1.46 9.72 -4.60
N THR A 337 -1.59 10.90 -4.04
CA THR A 337 -1.94 12.13 -4.77
C THR A 337 -0.97 12.34 -5.93
N PHE A 338 -1.50 12.59 -7.13
CA PHE A 338 -0.68 12.77 -8.32
C PHE A 338 -0.99 14.09 -9.05
N SER A 339 -1.94 14.86 -8.57
CA SER A 339 -2.24 16.23 -9.03
C SER A 339 -1.68 17.26 -8.06
N ASP A 340 -1.27 18.41 -8.62
CA ASP A 340 -0.85 19.60 -7.87
C ASP A 340 -2.02 20.20 -7.05
N VAL A 341 -1.75 21.17 -6.18
CA VAL A 341 -2.78 21.84 -5.35
C VAL A 341 -3.87 22.52 -6.17
N GLU A 342 -3.57 22.95 -7.41
CA GLU A 342 -4.55 23.49 -8.35
C GLU A 342 -5.20 22.39 -9.23
N GLY A 343 -4.94 21.11 -8.96
CA GLY A 343 -5.50 19.97 -9.68
C GLY A 343 -4.78 19.60 -10.98
N TYR A 344 -3.67 20.23 -11.34
CA TYR A 344 -2.92 19.88 -12.55
C TYR A 344 -2.17 18.57 -12.41
N TYR A 345 -2.18 17.73 -13.45
CA TYR A 345 -1.47 16.44 -13.51
C TYR A 345 -1.03 16.11 -14.94
N PRO A 346 0.07 15.34 -15.13
CA PRO A 346 0.47 14.87 -16.45
C PRO A 346 -0.50 13.81 -16.97
N GLY A 347 -0.79 13.81 -18.26
CA GLY A 347 -1.67 12.81 -18.87
C GLY A 347 -1.14 11.38 -18.73
N PHE A 348 -2.05 10.42 -18.66
CA PHE A 348 -1.74 8.99 -18.50
C PHE A 348 -1.15 8.40 -19.81
N SER A 349 -0.27 7.41 -19.70
CA SER A 349 0.27 6.63 -20.83
C SER A 349 1.18 7.41 -21.78
N GLU A 350 2.26 8.02 -21.24
CA GLU A 350 3.22 8.85 -22.00
C GLU A 350 2.59 10.08 -22.64
N ASN A 351 1.47 10.51 -22.14
CA ASN A 351 0.82 11.73 -22.61
C ASN A 351 1.38 12.95 -21.86
N TYR A 352 2.26 13.71 -22.51
CA TYR A 352 2.88 14.92 -21.94
C TYR A 352 1.93 16.11 -21.82
N THR A 353 0.66 15.97 -22.23
CA THR A 353 -0.35 17.01 -22.04
C THR A 353 -0.68 17.16 -20.57
N ILE A 354 -0.67 18.40 -20.08
CA ILE A 354 -1.11 18.68 -18.70
C ILE A 354 -2.63 18.81 -18.69
N HIS A 355 -3.26 18.06 -17.81
CA HIS A 355 -4.69 18.05 -17.54
C HIS A 355 -4.99 18.71 -16.19
N GLN A 356 -6.25 19.00 -15.91
CA GLN A 356 -6.70 19.52 -14.63
C GLN A 356 -7.91 18.73 -14.11
N ALA A 357 -7.78 18.15 -12.94
CA ALA A 357 -8.87 17.57 -12.15
C ALA A 357 -9.54 18.72 -11.38
N LYS A 358 -10.82 19.02 -11.67
CA LYS A 358 -11.54 20.15 -11.05
C LYS A 358 -12.35 19.73 -9.82
N ASP A 359 -12.97 18.54 -9.89
CA ASP A 359 -13.95 18.09 -8.90
C ASP A 359 -13.48 16.85 -8.14
N PHE A 360 -12.22 16.48 -8.23
CA PHE A 360 -11.60 15.35 -7.55
C PHE A 360 -10.09 15.51 -7.47
N THR A 361 -9.44 14.74 -6.60
CA THR A 361 -7.99 14.60 -6.61
C THR A 361 -7.59 13.45 -7.52
N TYR A 362 -6.63 13.69 -8.44
CA TYR A 362 -6.12 12.62 -9.30
C TYR A 362 -5.05 11.81 -8.55
N TYR A 363 -5.24 10.49 -8.52
CA TYR A 363 -4.37 9.53 -7.83
C TYR A 363 -3.65 8.61 -8.80
N CYS A 364 -2.46 8.14 -8.40
CA CYS A 364 -1.71 7.10 -9.10
C CYS A 364 -1.01 6.14 -8.14
N ASP A 365 -0.20 5.24 -8.73
CA ASP A 365 0.52 4.15 -8.05
C ASP A 365 -0.45 3.18 -7.36
N PHE A 366 -1.28 2.56 -8.20
CA PHE A 366 -2.16 1.48 -7.82
C PHE A 366 -1.46 0.13 -8.03
N SER A 367 -0.89 -0.44 -6.98
CA SER A 367 -0.39 -1.82 -6.96
C SER A 367 -1.59 -2.77 -6.99
N MET A 368 -2.29 -2.82 -8.14
CA MET A 368 -3.67 -3.28 -8.20
C MET A 368 -3.84 -4.77 -7.89
N TRP A 369 -2.88 -5.60 -8.28
CA TRP A 369 -2.88 -7.03 -7.96
C TRP A 369 -2.87 -7.30 -6.46
N ASP A 370 -2.33 -6.38 -5.69
CA ASP A 370 -2.18 -6.44 -4.24
C ASP A 370 -3.35 -5.75 -3.53
N ILE A 371 -3.51 -4.43 -3.74
CA ILE A 371 -4.34 -3.56 -2.90
C ILE A 371 -5.86 -3.77 -3.05
N TYR A 372 -6.33 -4.40 -4.14
CA TYR A 372 -7.76 -4.69 -4.29
C TYR A 372 -8.27 -5.63 -3.20
N ARG A 373 -7.39 -6.45 -2.61
CA ARG A 373 -7.76 -7.53 -1.67
C ARG A 373 -8.20 -7.00 -0.30
N ALA A 374 -7.49 -5.99 0.27
CA ALA A 374 -7.84 -5.43 1.56
C ALA A 374 -7.70 -3.90 1.66
N VAL A 375 -6.68 -3.28 1.08
CA VAL A 375 -6.47 -1.82 1.17
C VAL A 375 -7.68 -1.06 0.65
N LEU A 376 -8.14 -1.35 -0.56
CA LEU A 376 -9.29 -0.66 -1.17
C LEU A 376 -10.62 -0.98 -0.47
N PRO A 377 -10.91 -2.23 -0.05
CA PRO A 377 -12.02 -2.51 0.85
C PRO A 377 -11.98 -1.76 2.19
N LEU A 378 -10.78 -1.52 2.75
CA LEU A 378 -10.62 -0.71 3.97
C LEU A 378 -10.98 0.75 3.71
N TYR A 379 -10.54 1.33 2.58
CA TYR A 379 -10.96 2.67 2.17
C TYR A 379 -12.47 2.77 1.95
N SER A 380 -13.10 1.73 1.39
CA SER A 380 -14.56 1.71 1.20
C SER A 380 -15.35 1.79 2.52
N ILE A 381 -14.76 1.33 3.64
CA ILE A 381 -15.33 1.48 4.99
C ILE A 381 -14.99 2.85 5.59
N LEU A 382 -13.71 3.23 5.59
CA LEU A 382 -13.21 4.37 6.35
C LEU A 382 -13.37 5.71 5.62
N SER A 383 -13.29 5.71 4.29
CA SER A 383 -13.21 6.92 3.47
C SER A 383 -13.84 6.69 2.08
N PRO A 384 -15.16 6.40 2.00
CA PRO A 384 -15.84 6.13 0.72
C PRO A 384 -15.73 7.30 -0.27
N SER A 385 -15.67 8.56 0.18
CA SER A 385 -15.43 9.70 -0.71
C SER A 385 -14.07 9.59 -1.43
N LEU A 386 -13.03 9.16 -0.73
CA LEU A 386 -11.70 8.94 -1.32
C LEU A 386 -11.69 7.76 -2.30
N THR A 387 -12.45 6.68 -2.00
CA THR A 387 -12.65 5.56 -2.93
C THR A 387 -13.32 6.03 -4.23
N GLY A 388 -14.23 7.00 -4.15
CA GLY A 388 -14.81 7.66 -5.32
C GLY A 388 -13.77 8.36 -6.17
N ASP A 389 -12.85 9.11 -5.57
CA ASP A 389 -11.77 9.79 -6.29
C ASP A 389 -10.76 8.80 -6.90
N PHE A 390 -10.45 7.69 -6.23
CA PHE A 390 -9.67 6.60 -6.81
C PHE A 390 -10.34 6.04 -8.06
N SER A 391 -11.65 5.79 -7.99
CA SER A 391 -12.44 5.28 -9.12
C SER A 391 -12.47 6.28 -10.29
N LYS A 392 -12.66 7.59 -10.03
CA LYS A 392 -12.54 8.63 -11.06
C LYS A 392 -11.16 8.65 -11.72
N SER A 393 -10.10 8.56 -10.90
CA SER A 393 -8.72 8.52 -11.40
C SER A 393 -8.49 7.32 -12.33
N PHE A 394 -9.09 6.18 -12.01
CA PHE A 394 -8.99 4.97 -12.81
C PHE A 394 -9.80 5.08 -14.12
N ILE A 395 -11.00 5.66 -14.09
CA ILE A 395 -11.80 5.98 -15.27
C ILE A 395 -11.02 6.90 -16.22
N VAL A 396 -10.43 7.98 -15.69
CA VAL A 396 -9.62 8.92 -16.48
C VAL A 396 -8.44 8.21 -17.14
N LYS A 397 -7.76 7.31 -16.43
CA LYS A 397 -6.67 6.49 -17.00
C LYS A 397 -7.18 5.63 -18.17
N GLY A 398 -8.34 4.99 -18.02
CA GLY A 398 -8.98 4.20 -19.07
C GLY A 398 -9.37 5.05 -20.29
N GLN A 399 -9.90 6.24 -20.07
CA GLN A 399 -10.27 7.19 -21.13
C GLN A 399 -9.04 7.70 -21.90
N GLN A 400 -7.98 8.12 -21.20
CA GLN A 400 -6.78 8.68 -21.82
C GLN A 400 -5.94 7.60 -22.52
N GLY A 401 -5.80 6.41 -21.92
CA GLY A 401 -5.01 5.31 -22.46
C GLY A 401 -5.77 4.37 -23.40
N GLY A 402 -7.09 4.44 -23.43
CA GLY A 402 -7.98 3.62 -24.26
C GLY A 402 -8.37 2.27 -23.67
N TRP A 403 -7.73 1.82 -22.58
CA TRP A 403 -8.00 0.59 -21.83
C TRP A 403 -7.87 0.85 -20.33
N LEU A 404 -8.61 0.14 -19.49
CA LEU A 404 -8.30 0.15 -18.06
C LEU A 404 -6.92 -0.47 -17.82
N PRO A 405 -6.05 0.19 -17.03
CA PRO A 405 -4.76 -0.37 -16.72
C PRO A 405 -4.89 -1.54 -15.73
N ILE A 406 -4.06 -2.57 -15.91
CA ILE A 406 -4.03 -3.75 -15.03
C ILE A 406 -3.23 -3.42 -13.75
N PHE A 407 -2.11 -2.74 -13.91
CA PHE A 407 -1.22 -2.40 -12.79
C PHE A 407 -0.55 -1.04 -13.05
N PRO A 408 -1.26 0.10 -12.84
CA PRO A 408 -0.74 1.41 -13.19
C PRO A 408 0.21 1.96 -12.13
N LEU A 409 1.49 2.05 -12.48
CA LEU A 409 2.54 2.74 -11.74
C LEU A 409 3.17 3.82 -12.62
N TRP A 410 3.80 4.83 -12.02
CA TRP A 410 4.46 5.92 -12.74
C TRP A 410 3.55 6.59 -13.77
N ASN A 411 2.29 6.73 -13.42
CA ASN A 411 1.23 7.28 -14.29
C ASN A 411 1.17 6.65 -15.69
N ASN A 412 1.40 5.34 -15.76
CA ASN A 412 1.49 4.63 -17.03
C ASN A 412 0.97 3.19 -16.91
N TYR A 413 0.74 2.55 -18.07
CA TYR A 413 0.63 1.11 -18.12
C TYR A 413 1.94 0.45 -17.73
N THR A 414 1.83 -0.68 -17.08
CA THR A 414 2.95 -1.59 -16.87
C THR A 414 2.54 -2.99 -17.33
N ALA A 415 3.50 -3.78 -17.75
CA ALA A 415 3.27 -5.20 -18.00
C ALA A 415 3.41 -6.03 -16.72
N ALA A 416 3.49 -5.37 -15.56
CA ALA A 416 3.61 -6.00 -14.26
C ALA A 416 2.31 -6.69 -13.86
N MET A 417 2.46 -7.81 -13.20
CA MET A 417 1.41 -8.63 -12.63
C MET A 417 0.36 -9.12 -13.65
N ILE A 418 -0.67 -9.76 -13.15
CA ILE A 418 -1.72 -10.42 -13.91
C ILE A 418 -3.10 -9.99 -13.40
N GLY A 419 -4.16 -10.66 -13.85
CA GLY A 419 -5.54 -10.29 -13.51
C GLY A 419 -6.04 -9.04 -14.24
N ASP A 420 -7.20 -8.55 -13.83
CA ASP A 420 -7.83 -7.32 -14.32
C ASP A 420 -8.56 -6.61 -13.16
N HIS A 421 -7.84 -6.50 -12.04
CA HIS A 421 -8.43 -6.15 -10.73
C HIS A 421 -8.86 -4.68 -10.61
N GLY A 422 -8.68 -3.85 -11.64
CA GLY A 422 -9.44 -2.61 -11.79
C GLY A 422 -10.94 -2.86 -11.80
N ILE A 423 -11.36 -4.04 -12.32
CA ILE A 423 -12.75 -4.52 -12.22
C ILE A 423 -13.12 -4.82 -10.77
N ALA A 424 -12.25 -5.50 -10.02
CA ALA A 424 -12.50 -5.78 -8.61
C ALA A 424 -12.65 -4.49 -7.79
N MET A 425 -11.75 -3.51 -7.99
CA MET A 425 -11.80 -2.20 -7.30
C MET A 425 -13.10 -1.45 -7.58
N MET A 426 -13.36 -1.14 -8.86
CA MET A 426 -14.54 -0.34 -9.22
C MET A 426 -15.84 -1.13 -9.03
N GLY A 427 -15.82 -2.44 -9.26
CA GLY A 427 -16.93 -3.32 -8.99
C GLY A 427 -17.31 -3.38 -7.52
N ASP A 428 -16.32 -3.52 -6.62
CA ASP A 428 -16.55 -3.47 -5.17
C ASP A 428 -17.14 -2.12 -4.76
N ALA A 429 -16.61 -1.02 -5.29
CA ALA A 429 -17.11 0.33 -5.03
C ALA A 429 -18.58 0.51 -5.51
N ILE A 430 -18.92 0.04 -6.73
CA ILE A 430 -20.28 0.10 -7.27
C ILE A 430 -21.25 -0.74 -6.43
N LEU A 431 -20.85 -1.95 -6.06
CA LEU A 431 -21.71 -2.89 -5.30
C LEU A 431 -21.91 -2.44 -3.86
N LYS A 432 -20.97 -1.70 -3.30
CA LYS A 432 -21.05 -1.02 -1.99
C LYS A 432 -21.67 0.39 -2.06
N GLU A 433 -22.12 0.82 -3.24
CA GLU A 433 -22.77 2.12 -3.46
C GLU A 433 -21.91 3.33 -3.09
N VAL A 434 -20.60 3.22 -3.30
CA VAL A 434 -19.66 4.31 -3.09
C VAL A 434 -19.99 5.47 -4.03
N PRO A 435 -20.20 6.69 -3.51
CA PRO A 435 -20.57 7.83 -4.34
C PRO A 435 -19.37 8.45 -5.07
N GLY A 436 -19.67 9.35 -5.99
CA GLY A 436 -18.66 10.30 -6.50
C GLY A 436 -18.06 9.95 -7.86
N PHE A 437 -18.46 8.87 -8.52
CA PHE A 437 -18.01 8.54 -9.87
C PHE A 437 -19.13 7.97 -10.75
N ASP A 438 -18.90 7.95 -12.07
CA ASP A 438 -19.88 7.48 -13.05
C ASP A 438 -19.83 5.96 -13.19
N TYR A 439 -20.87 5.27 -12.70
CA TYR A 439 -20.98 3.82 -12.74
C TYR A 439 -21.13 3.26 -14.17
N GLU A 440 -21.84 3.96 -15.05
CA GLU A 440 -22.01 3.52 -16.44
C GLU A 440 -20.71 3.62 -17.23
N GLU A 441 -19.94 4.71 -17.03
CA GLU A 441 -18.65 4.86 -17.69
C GLU A 441 -17.63 3.86 -17.12
N ALA A 442 -17.61 3.63 -15.80
CA ALA A 442 -16.80 2.59 -15.19
C ALA A 442 -17.13 1.22 -15.80
N TYR A 443 -18.42 0.89 -15.88
CA TYR A 443 -18.89 -0.36 -16.50
C TYR A 443 -18.46 -0.48 -17.96
N ARG A 444 -18.62 0.58 -18.76
CA ARG A 444 -18.20 0.59 -20.17
C ARG A 444 -16.71 0.23 -20.33
N LEU A 445 -15.85 0.80 -19.49
CA LEU A 445 -14.40 0.55 -19.52
C LEU A 445 -14.06 -0.86 -19.03
N MET A 446 -14.67 -1.32 -17.93
CA MET A 446 -14.51 -2.69 -17.42
C MET A 446 -14.96 -3.73 -18.45
N ARG A 447 -16.11 -3.49 -19.09
CA ARG A 447 -16.64 -4.34 -20.14
C ARG A 447 -15.68 -4.44 -21.32
N LYS A 448 -15.10 -3.31 -21.73
CA LYS A 448 -14.10 -3.30 -22.82
C LYS A 448 -12.96 -4.27 -22.51
N ASN A 449 -12.33 -4.17 -21.34
CA ASN A 449 -11.25 -5.09 -20.98
C ASN A 449 -11.68 -6.56 -20.97
N ALA A 450 -12.90 -6.85 -20.54
CA ALA A 450 -13.40 -8.21 -20.40
C ALA A 450 -13.86 -8.85 -21.72
N PHE A 451 -14.22 -8.06 -22.76
CA PHE A 451 -14.83 -8.57 -24.00
C PHE A 451 -14.01 -8.29 -25.27
N GLU A 452 -13.18 -7.25 -25.28
CA GLU A 452 -12.47 -6.84 -26.49
C GLU A 452 -11.02 -7.37 -26.47
N VAL A 453 -10.61 -8.06 -27.52
CA VAL A 453 -9.24 -8.50 -27.71
C VAL A 453 -8.40 -7.33 -28.25
N ASN A 454 -7.30 -7.01 -27.59
CA ASN A 454 -6.37 -6.01 -28.11
C ASN A 454 -5.50 -6.63 -29.23
N THR A 455 -5.72 -6.19 -30.45
CA THR A 455 -4.99 -6.67 -31.65
C THR A 455 -3.72 -5.85 -31.96
N ASP A 456 -3.53 -4.70 -31.30
CA ASP A 456 -2.27 -3.95 -31.42
C ASP A 456 -1.19 -4.59 -30.54
N ARG A 457 -0.32 -5.37 -31.17
CA ARG A 457 0.74 -6.12 -30.48
C ARG A 457 1.59 -5.27 -29.56
N LYS A 458 1.95 -4.03 -29.97
CA LYS A 458 2.81 -3.16 -29.19
C LYS A 458 2.14 -2.78 -27.85
N SER A 459 0.91 -2.33 -27.90
CA SER A 459 0.16 -1.92 -26.69
C SER A 459 -0.29 -3.14 -25.86
N TYR A 460 -0.56 -4.27 -26.50
CA TYR A 460 -0.86 -5.54 -25.83
C TYR A 460 0.29 -6.00 -24.92
N VAL A 461 1.53 -5.98 -25.45
CA VAL A 461 2.74 -6.31 -24.67
C VAL A 461 2.95 -5.34 -23.51
N GLU A 462 2.56 -4.09 -23.68
CA GLU A 462 2.63 -3.05 -22.64
C GLU A 462 1.52 -3.15 -21.57
N GLY A 463 0.64 -4.15 -21.64
CA GLY A 463 -0.38 -4.40 -20.61
C GLY A 463 -1.71 -3.69 -20.87
N LYS A 464 -2.02 -3.34 -22.14
CA LYS A 464 -3.34 -2.82 -22.54
C LYS A 464 -4.27 -3.98 -22.90
N GLY A 465 -5.38 -4.10 -22.17
CA GLY A 465 -6.30 -5.22 -22.27
C GLY A 465 -5.80 -6.51 -21.59
N ARG A 466 -6.68 -7.51 -21.49
CA ARG A 466 -6.36 -8.80 -20.87
C ARG A 466 -5.43 -9.63 -21.74
N ARG A 467 -4.31 -10.06 -21.23
CA ARG A 467 -3.40 -10.99 -21.92
C ARG A 467 -3.98 -12.39 -21.95
N GLY A 468 -3.97 -13.03 -23.15
CA GLY A 468 -4.57 -14.35 -23.35
C GLY A 468 -6.11 -14.33 -23.44
N LEU A 469 -6.76 -13.16 -23.62
CA LEU A 469 -8.22 -13.08 -23.69
C LEU A 469 -8.80 -13.88 -24.88
N GLU A 470 -8.16 -13.85 -26.04
CA GLU A 470 -8.62 -14.61 -27.22
C GLU A 470 -8.71 -16.10 -26.90
N SER A 471 -7.62 -16.68 -26.38
CA SER A 471 -7.59 -18.06 -25.92
C SER A 471 -8.60 -18.35 -24.81
N TYR A 472 -8.72 -17.43 -23.84
CA TYR A 472 -9.69 -17.55 -22.75
C TYR A 472 -11.14 -17.61 -23.24
N LEU A 473 -11.48 -16.83 -24.26
CA LEU A 473 -12.80 -16.86 -24.89
C LEU A 473 -13.03 -18.11 -25.73
N GLN A 474 -12.00 -18.61 -26.40
CA GLN A 474 -12.06 -19.78 -27.29
C GLN A 474 -12.13 -21.09 -26.49
N TYR A 475 -11.26 -21.28 -25.51
CA TYR A 475 -11.09 -22.55 -24.79
C TYR A 475 -11.81 -22.57 -23.43
N ASN A 476 -12.29 -21.43 -22.94
CA ASN A 476 -12.74 -21.19 -21.56
C ASN A 476 -11.63 -21.37 -20.50
N TYR A 477 -10.37 -21.29 -20.92
CA TYR A 477 -9.15 -21.17 -20.11
C TYR A 477 -8.03 -20.68 -21.01
N ILE A 478 -6.89 -20.31 -20.43
CA ILE A 478 -5.69 -19.92 -21.20
C ILE A 478 -4.79 -21.14 -21.27
N PRO A 479 -4.58 -21.75 -22.47
CA PRO A 479 -3.73 -22.93 -22.61
C PRO A 479 -2.26 -22.58 -22.49
N LEU A 480 -1.44 -23.58 -22.15
CA LEU A 480 0.00 -23.42 -21.92
C LEU A 480 0.78 -22.89 -23.12
N GLU A 481 0.24 -23.05 -24.34
CA GLU A 481 0.81 -22.53 -25.58
C GLU A 481 0.68 -21.01 -25.71
N ASP A 482 -0.26 -20.38 -24.98
CA ASP A 482 -0.47 -18.93 -25.03
C ASP A 482 0.56 -18.18 -24.20
N ASN A 483 1.60 -17.70 -24.84
CA ASN A 483 2.72 -16.98 -24.23
C ASN A 483 2.86 -15.57 -24.80
N VAL A 484 3.26 -14.61 -23.96
CA VAL A 484 3.59 -13.24 -24.35
C VAL A 484 5.08 -12.98 -24.09
N TRP A 485 5.92 -13.55 -24.97
CA TRP A 485 7.36 -13.64 -24.78
C TRP A 485 8.11 -12.32 -24.62
N ASP A 486 7.60 -11.26 -25.18
CA ASP A 486 8.15 -9.91 -25.13
C ASP A 486 7.56 -9.04 -23.98
N ALA A 487 6.63 -9.59 -23.19
CA ALA A 487 6.11 -8.93 -21.98
C ALA A 487 6.95 -9.27 -20.75
N PHE A 488 6.77 -8.52 -19.65
CA PHE A 488 7.42 -8.81 -18.36
C PHE A 488 6.87 -10.12 -17.76
N HIS A 489 5.54 -10.22 -17.60
CA HIS A 489 4.86 -11.48 -17.27
C HIS A 489 4.48 -12.20 -18.57
N LYS A 490 5.09 -13.35 -18.83
CA LYS A 490 5.07 -14.04 -20.13
C LYS A 490 4.11 -15.19 -20.20
N ARG A 491 3.93 -15.88 -19.10
CA ARG A 491 3.17 -17.13 -18.98
C ARG A 491 2.02 -16.96 -17.99
N GLU A 492 2.01 -17.61 -16.86
CA GLU A 492 1.04 -17.56 -15.78
C GLU A 492 -0.40 -17.88 -16.23
N GLN A 493 -0.55 -18.81 -17.20
CA GLN A 493 -1.83 -19.11 -17.86
C GLN A 493 -2.91 -19.59 -16.88
N VAL A 494 -2.53 -20.42 -15.90
CA VAL A 494 -3.45 -20.95 -14.90
C VAL A 494 -3.89 -19.84 -13.95
N SER A 495 -2.96 -19.05 -13.43
CA SER A 495 -3.26 -17.92 -12.56
C SER A 495 -4.16 -16.89 -13.25
N ARG A 496 -3.85 -16.54 -14.52
CA ARG A 496 -4.71 -15.62 -15.31
C ARG A 496 -6.11 -16.17 -15.51
N THR A 497 -6.26 -17.47 -15.78
CA THR A 497 -7.58 -18.09 -15.91
C THR A 497 -8.39 -17.96 -14.62
N LEU A 498 -7.77 -18.22 -13.46
CA LEU A 498 -8.42 -18.13 -12.15
C LEU A 498 -8.81 -16.69 -11.82
N GLU A 499 -7.90 -15.74 -12.05
CA GLU A 499 -8.13 -14.34 -11.75
C GLU A 499 -9.17 -13.71 -12.69
N TYR A 500 -9.14 -14.03 -13.99
CA TYR A 500 -10.19 -13.58 -14.93
C TYR A 500 -11.57 -14.18 -14.60
N ALA A 501 -11.63 -15.42 -14.09
CA ALA A 501 -12.91 -16.00 -13.64
C ALA A 501 -13.48 -15.22 -12.46
N TYR A 502 -12.64 -14.79 -11.51
CA TYR A 502 -13.03 -13.92 -10.41
C TYR A 502 -13.44 -12.52 -10.90
N ASP A 503 -12.64 -11.88 -11.75
CA ASP A 503 -12.95 -10.55 -12.30
C ASP A 503 -14.26 -10.57 -13.10
N ASP A 504 -14.51 -11.62 -13.89
CA ASP A 504 -15.77 -11.81 -14.62
C ASP A 504 -16.96 -12.00 -13.68
N PHE A 505 -16.77 -12.68 -12.53
CA PHE A 505 -17.82 -12.77 -11.51
C PHE A 505 -18.16 -11.39 -10.95
N VAL A 506 -17.17 -10.59 -10.59
CA VAL A 506 -17.39 -9.23 -10.06
C VAL A 506 -18.10 -8.38 -11.10
N LEU A 507 -17.66 -8.40 -12.36
CA LEU A 507 -18.29 -7.66 -13.44
C LEU A 507 -19.72 -8.14 -13.72
N ALA A 508 -19.99 -9.45 -13.55
CA ALA A 508 -21.35 -9.99 -13.63
C ALA A 508 -22.27 -9.36 -12.57
N GLN A 509 -21.80 -9.23 -11.32
CA GLN A 509 -22.62 -8.61 -10.26
C GLN A 509 -22.90 -7.13 -10.57
N VAL A 510 -21.91 -6.40 -11.12
CA VAL A 510 -22.10 -5.02 -11.58
C VAL A 510 -23.11 -4.97 -12.73
N ALA A 511 -22.96 -5.86 -13.72
CA ALA A 511 -23.90 -5.97 -14.85
C ALA A 511 -25.34 -6.20 -14.37
N ARG A 512 -25.54 -7.10 -13.39
CA ARG A 512 -26.82 -7.34 -12.76
C ARG A 512 -27.39 -6.08 -12.11
N LYS A 513 -26.58 -5.37 -11.31
CA LYS A 513 -26.96 -4.12 -10.64
C LYS A 513 -27.39 -3.04 -11.63
N LEU A 514 -26.70 -2.95 -12.76
CA LEU A 514 -26.98 -1.96 -13.82
C LEU A 514 -27.97 -2.45 -14.88
N GLY A 515 -28.62 -3.62 -14.71
CA GLY A 515 -29.63 -4.15 -15.61
C GLY A 515 -29.12 -4.68 -16.95
N LYS A 516 -27.81 -4.98 -17.07
CA LYS A 516 -27.15 -5.49 -18.29
C LYS A 516 -27.30 -7.03 -18.36
N THR A 517 -28.48 -7.53 -18.58
CA THR A 517 -28.86 -8.95 -18.41
C THR A 517 -28.02 -9.92 -19.26
N ASP A 518 -27.73 -9.60 -20.52
CA ASP A 518 -27.00 -10.51 -21.43
C ASP A 518 -25.51 -10.62 -21.03
N ASP A 519 -24.90 -9.49 -20.66
CA ASP A 519 -23.54 -9.48 -20.13
C ASP A 519 -23.47 -10.22 -18.78
N TYR A 520 -24.49 -10.05 -17.91
CA TYR A 520 -24.58 -10.81 -16.65
C TYR A 520 -24.54 -12.31 -16.87
N ARG A 521 -25.37 -12.84 -17.78
CA ARG A 521 -25.41 -14.28 -18.09
C ARG A 521 -24.09 -14.79 -18.67
N THR A 522 -23.49 -14.02 -19.58
CA THR A 522 -22.22 -14.38 -20.23
C THR A 522 -21.08 -14.42 -19.21
N LEU A 523 -20.96 -13.37 -18.41
CA LEU A 523 -19.90 -13.24 -17.42
C LEU A 523 -20.05 -14.25 -16.28
N LEU A 524 -21.27 -14.54 -15.84
CA LEU A 524 -21.53 -15.54 -14.81
C LEU A 524 -21.12 -16.96 -15.28
N LYS A 525 -21.37 -17.27 -16.56
CA LYS A 525 -20.85 -18.52 -17.15
C LYS A 525 -19.33 -18.57 -17.17
N ARG A 526 -18.67 -17.44 -17.53
CA ARG A 526 -17.20 -17.35 -17.57
C ARG A 526 -16.58 -17.39 -16.17
N ALA A 527 -17.29 -16.93 -15.14
CA ALA A 527 -16.86 -17.06 -13.75
C ALA A 527 -16.64 -18.52 -13.31
N MET A 528 -17.22 -19.50 -14.03
CA MET A 528 -17.01 -20.94 -13.81
C MET A 528 -15.77 -21.50 -14.50
N ASN A 529 -15.03 -20.70 -15.26
CA ASN A 529 -13.87 -21.14 -16.03
C ASN A 529 -12.72 -21.69 -15.18
N TYR A 530 -12.68 -21.35 -13.87
CA TYR A 530 -11.73 -21.96 -12.93
C TYR A 530 -11.77 -23.49 -12.96
N LYS A 531 -12.93 -24.09 -13.27
CA LYS A 531 -13.11 -25.55 -13.36
C LYS A 531 -12.28 -26.20 -14.46
N ASN A 532 -11.87 -25.41 -15.47
CA ASN A 532 -11.07 -25.92 -16.58
C ASN A 532 -9.58 -26.01 -16.29
N VAL A 533 -9.10 -25.38 -15.20
CA VAL A 533 -7.70 -25.38 -14.76
C VAL A 533 -7.52 -25.91 -13.33
N ILE A 534 -8.60 -26.28 -12.64
CA ILE A 534 -8.55 -27.10 -11.44
C ILE A 534 -8.84 -28.54 -11.86
N ASP A 535 -7.83 -29.37 -11.84
CA ASP A 535 -7.95 -30.79 -12.24
C ASP A 535 -8.79 -31.56 -11.21
N PRO A 536 -9.97 -32.12 -11.55
CA PRO A 536 -10.84 -32.80 -10.60
C PRO A 536 -10.25 -34.11 -10.08
N GLU A 537 -9.34 -34.76 -10.80
CA GLU A 537 -8.68 -36.00 -10.40
C GLU A 537 -7.65 -35.73 -9.30
N THR A 538 -6.71 -34.83 -9.57
CA THR A 538 -5.71 -34.41 -8.58
C THR A 538 -6.25 -33.42 -7.56
N GLY A 539 -7.23 -32.58 -7.94
CA GLY A 539 -7.84 -31.50 -7.16
C GLY A 539 -6.89 -30.33 -6.91
N TYR A 540 -5.93 -30.09 -7.79
CA TYR A 540 -5.02 -28.95 -7.77
C TYR A 540 -5.17 -28.08 -9.01
N ALA A 541 -4.79 -26.82 -8.91
CA ALA A 541 -4.56 -25.97 -10.06
C ALA A 541 -3.44 -26.59 -10.93
N ARG A 542 -3.70 -26.80 -12.22
CA ARG A 542 -2.79 -27.52 -13.09
C ARG A 542 -2.77 -26.93 -14.50
N GLY A 543 -1.60 -26.91 -15.12
CA GLY A 543 -1.44 -26.46 -16.50
C GLY A 543 -2.16 -27.38 -17.48
N ARG A 544 -2.80 -26.77 -18.52
CA ARG A 544 -3.57 -27.50 -19.53
C ARG A 544 -3.24 -27.00 -20.92
N TYR A 545 -3.04 -27.94 -21.84
CA TYR A 545 -2.78 -27.66 -23.26
C TYR A 545 -4.07 -27.35 -24.05
N ALA A 546 -3.94 -26.70 -25.21
CA ALA A 546 -5.08 -26.40 -26.11
C ALA A 546 -5.86 -27.61 -26.56
N ASN A 547 -5.21 -28.79 -26.66
CA ASN A 547 -5.85 -30.06 -26.96
C ASN A 547 -6.65 -30.66 -25.80
N GLY A 548 -6.62 -30.02 -24.64
CA GLY A 548 -7.33 -30.45 -23.43
C GLY A 548 -6.55 -31.36 -22.49
N GLU A 549 -5.33 -31.76 -22.84
CA GLU A 549 -4.46 -32.59 -21.99
C GLU A 549 -3.85 -31.78 -20.84
N TRP A 550 -3.68 -32.43 -19.69
CA TRP A 550 -2.99 -31.84 -18.56
C TRP A 550 -1.47 -31.97 -18.70
N ILE A 551 -0.74 -31.01 -18.14
CA ILE A 551 0.74 -31.06 -18.15
C ILE A 551 1.26 -32.25 -17.36
N GLU A 552 2.28 -32.94 -17.88
CA GLU A 552 3.04 -33.99 -17.21
C GLU A 552 4.55 -33.75 -17.40
N PRO A 553 5.41 -34.02 -16.40
CA PRO A 553 5.07 -34.44 -15.05
C PRO A 553 4.43 -33.31 -14.24
N PHE A 554 3.64 -33.64 -13.21
CA PHE A 554 2.94 -32.67 -12.36
C PHE A 554 3.45 -32.72 -10.91
N GLU A 555 3.89 -31.56 -10.41
CA GLU A 555 4.33 -31.35 -9.04
C GLU A 555 3.50 -30.21 -8.43
N PHE A 556 2.69 -30.52 -7.40
CA PHE A 556 1.74 -29.56 -6.84
C PHE A 556 2.38 -28.50 -5.93
N ASP A 557 3.56 -28.77 -5.38
CA ASP A 557 4.28 -27.97 -4.37
C ASP A 557 5.53 -27.26 -4.90
N LYS A 558 5.73 -27.27 -6.23
CA LYS A 558 6.85 -26.56 -6.88
C LYS A 558 6.40 -25.27 -7.53
N PHE A 559 7.30 -24.29 -7.54
CA PHE A 559 7.14 -23.09 -8.37
C PHE A 559 7.20 -23.47 -9.84
N VAL A 560 6.18 -23.05 -10.60
CA VAL A 560 6.04 -23.34 -12.03
C VAL A 560 5.64 -22.08 -12.78
N ASP A 561 6.04 -21.94 -14.03
CA ASP A 561 5.87 -20.71 -14.80
C ASP A 561 4.44 -20.41 -15.31
N TYR A 562 3.54 -21.37 -15.21
CA TYR A 562 2.12 -21.16 -15.49
C TYR A 562 1.32 -20.68 -14.23
N ILE A 563 1.99 -20.55 -13.09
CA ILE A 563 1.49 -19.96 -11.83
C ILE A 563 2.28 -18.70 -11.51
N CYS A 564 1.59 -17.62 -11.18
CA CYS A 564 2.21 -16.37 -10.79
C CYS A 564 2.69 -16.44 -9.34
N GLU A 565 3.99 -16.28 -9.12
CA GLU A 565 4.62 -16.15 -7.80
C GLU A 565 4.18 -17.20 -6.76
N GLY A 566 3.97 -18.43 -7.20
CA GLY A 566 3.48 -19.46 -6.29
C GLY A 566 3.58 -20.85 -6.85
N THR A 567 2.95 -21.79 -6.15
CA THR A 567 2.82 -23.18 -6.53
C THR A 567 1.39 -23.50 -6.97
N PRO A 568 1.14 -24.62 -7.67
CA PRO A 568 -0.21 -25.12 -7.90
C PRO A 568 -1.05 -25.21 -6.62
N TYR A 569 -0.42 -25.57 -5.47
CA TYR A 569 -1.10 -25.65 -4.20
C TYR A 569 -1.59 -24.29 -3.70
N HIS A 570 -0.78 -23.23 -3.83
CA HIS A 570 -1.16 -21.86 -3.46
C HIS A 570 -2.39 -21.41 -4.27
N TYR A 571 -2.35 -21.56 -5.60
CA TYR A 571 -3.41 -21.07 -6.48
C TYR A 571 -4.65 -21.96 -6.56
N THR A 572 -4.61 -23.20 -6.08
CA THR A 572 -5.81 -24.05 -5.95
C THR A 572 -6.91 -23.36 -5.14
N TRP A 573 -6.55 -22.51 -4.20
CA TRP A 573 -7.48 -21.81 -3.32
C TRP A 573 -8.02 -20.50 -3.90
N TYR A 574 -7.48 -20.04 -5.04
CA TYR A 574 -7.87 -18.76 -5.63
C TYR A 574 -9.18 -18.87 -6.43
N VAL A 575 -10.27 -19.17 -5.71
CA VAL A 575 -11.66 -19.14 -6.20
C VAL A 575 -12.54 -18.48 -5.13
N PRO A 576 -12.25 -17.20 -4.76
CA PRO A 576 -12.92 -16.54 -3.64
C PRO A 576 -14.42 -16.31 -3.90
N HIS A 577 -14.83 -16.26 -5.16
CA HIS A 577 -16.19 -16.02 -5.61
C HIS A 577 -17.10 -17.25 -5.59
N ASP A 578 -16.54 -18.47 -5.56
CA ASP A 578 -17.31 -19.72 -5.59
C ASP A 578 -16.64 -20.83 -4.76
N VAL A 579 -16.43 -20.58 -3.48
CA VAL A 579 -15.82 -21.57 -2.56
C VAL A 579 -16.63 -22.85 -2.48
N ASN A 580 -17.97 -22.74 -2.49
CA ASN A 580 -18.86 -23.92 -2.53
C ASN A 580 -18.71 -24.74 -3.82
N GLY A 581 -18.60 -24.06 -4.96
CA GLY A 581 -18.36 -24.72 -6.24
C GLY A 581 -17.00 -25.42 -6.28
N LEU A 582 -15.96 -24.79 -5.73
CA LEU A 582 -14.63 -25.39 -5.58
C LEU A 582 -14.69 -26.64 -4.69
N MET A 583 -15.38 -26.57 -3.53
CA MET A 583 -15.57 -27.72 -2.65
C MET A 583 -16.30 -28.88 -3.34
N LYS A 584 -17.31 -28.58 -4.13
CA LYS A 584 -18.04 -29.59 -4.92
C LYS A 584 -17.13 -30.20 -6.01
N HIS A 585 -16.35 -29.34 -6.69
CA HIS A 585 -15.49 -29.74 -7.81
C HIS A 585 -14.37 -30.69 -7.40
N ILE A 586 -13.68 -30.41 -6.29
CA ILE A 586 -12.58 -31.25 -5.82
C ILE A 586 -13.00 -32.29 -4.78
N GLY A 587 -14.22 -32.25 -4.29
CA GLY A 587 -14.76 -33.08 -3.23
C GLY A 587 -14.60 -32.46 -1.83
N LYS A 588 -15.70 -32.35 -1.09
CA LYS A 588 -15.76 -31.62 0.20
C LYS A 588 -14.74 -32.10 1.24
N GLU A 589 -14.60 -33.41 1.41
CA GLU A 589 -13.66 -33.99 2.38
C GLU A 589 -12.20 -33.77 1.93
N ARG A 590 -11.93 -33.88 0.62
CA ARG A 590 -10.61 -33.61 0.06
C ARG A 590 -10.25 -32.13 0.22
N PHE A 591 -11.20 -31.21 0.01
CA PHE A 591 -11.01 -29.78 0.25
C PHE A 591 -10.56 -29.52 1.69
N ARG A 592 -11.31 -30.02 2.67
CA ARG A 592 -11.02 -29.84 4.10
C ARG A 592 -9.68 -30.42 4.51
N THR A 593 -9.43 -31.70 4.16
CA THR A 593 -8.18 -32.39 4.48
C THR A 593 -6.97 -31.68 3.90
N ARG A 594 -7.08 -31.17 2.65
CA ARG A 594 -5.99 -30.43 2.03
C ARG A 594 -5.77 -29.07 2.64
N LEU A 595 -6.85 -28.37 2.97
CA LEU A 595 -6.72 -27.08 3.63
C LEU A 595 -6.07 -27.24 5.01
N ASP A 596 -6.41 -28.28 5.77
CA ASP A 596 -5.71 -28.63 7.01
C ASP A 596 -4.22 -28.91 6.75
N THR A 597 -3.91 -29.79 5.78
CA THR A 597 -2.53 -30.14 5.42
C THR A 597 -1.72 -28.92 4.97
N PHE A 598 -2.35 -27.99 4.26
CA PHE A 598 -1.71 -26.77 3.76
C PHE A 598 -1.13 -25.92 4.90
N PHE A 599 -1.85 -25.80 6.00
CA PHE A 599 -1.36 -25.07 7.18
C PHE A 599 -0.51 -25.94 8.10
N GLU A 600 -0.88 -27.20 8.36
CA GLU A 600 -0.18 -28.09 9.29
C GLU A 600 1.21 -28.53 8.78
N LYS A 601 1.41 -28.57 7.47
CA LYS A 601 2.69 -28.90 6.82
C LYS A 601 3.47 -27.68 6.34
N ASP A 602 3.05 -26.48 6.76
CA ASP A 602 3.71 -25.19 6.44
C ASP A 602 3.85 -24.91 4.95
N TYR A 603 2.87 -25.35 4.13
CA TYR A 603 2.78 -24.93 2.72
C TYR A 603 2.25 -23.50 2.59
N TYR A 604 1.54 -23.01 3.59
CA TYR A 604 1.05 -21.63 3.61
C TYR A 604 2.22 -20.64 3.63
N TRP A 605 2.16 -19.64 2.77
CA TRP A 605 3.11 -18.54 2.76
C TRP A 605 2.36 -17.21 2.85
N HIS A 606 2.52 -16.53 3.99
CA HIS A 606 1.83 -15.26 4.25
C HIS A 606 2.47 -14.09 3.52
N GLY A 607 3.74 -14.17 3.18
CA GLY A 607 4.52 -13.12 2.52
C GLY A 607 4.16 -12.88 1.04
N ASN A 608 3.07 -13.49 0.53
CA ASN A 608 2.54 -13.19 -0.81
C ASN A 608 1.01 -13.13 -0.80
N GLU A 609 0.45 -12.13 -1.45
CA GLU A 609 -0.95 -11.68 -1.37
C GLU A 609 -1.98 -12.72 -1.83
N PRO A 610 -1.73 -13.57 -2.85
CA PRO A 610 -2.68 -14.62 -3.22
C PRO A 610 -3.07 -15.57 -2.09
N GLY A 611 -2.23 -15.65 -1.03
CA GLY A 611 -2.48 -16.45 0.17
C GLY A 611 -3.44 -15.82 1.18
N HIS A 612 -3.65 -14.52 1.16
CA HIS A 612 -4.26 -13.73 2.24
C HIS A 612 -5.69 -14.13 2.59
N HIS A 613 -6.49 -14.62 1.66
CA HIS A 613 -7.86 -15.06 1.90
C HIS A 613 -7.95 -16.51 2.42
N ILE A 614 -6.90 -17.33 2.23
CA ILE A 614 -6.94 -18.77 2.48
C ILE A 614 -7.30 -19.15 3.95
N PRO A 615 -6.77 -18.45 4.98
CA PRO A 615 -7.13 -18.76 6.39
C PRO A 615 -8.63 -18.63 6.67
N TYR A 616 -9.34 -17.83 5.89
CA TYR A 616 -10.78 -17.58 6.04
C TYR A 616 -11.66 -18.63 5.34
N LEU A 617 -11.09 -19.46 4.47
CA LEU A 617 -11.82 -20.50 3.74
C LEU A 617 -12.38 -21.59 4.67
N PHE A 618 -11.76 -21.83 5.83
CA PHE A 618 -12.30 -22.74 6.83
C PHE A 618 -13.71 -22.32 7.31
N ALA A 619 -13.91 -21.03 7.56
CA ALA A 619 -15.20 -20.51 7.97
C ALA A 619 -16.26 -20.74 6.87
N LEU A 620 -15.90 -20.51 5.59
CA LEU A 620 -16.77 -20.78 4.45
C LEU A 620 -17.00 -22.28 4.20
N ALA A 621 -16.14 -23.15 4.72
CA ALA A 621 -16.30 -24.61 4.73
C ALA A 621 -17.09 -25.15 5.94
N GLY A 622 -17.59 -24.25 6.83
CA GLY A 622 -18.35 -24.61 8.03
C GLY A 622 -17.48 -24.97 9.25
N GLU A 623 -16.22 -24.54 9.25
CA GLU A 623 -15.25 -24.80 10.31
C GLU A 623 -14.64 -23.46 10.84
N ALA A 624 -15.51 -22.52 11.20
CA ALA A 624 -15.11 -21.16 11.62
C ALA A 624 -14.06 -21.14 12.74
N TRP A 625 -14.07 -22.12 13.65
CA TRP A 625 -13.08 -22.24 14.70
C TRP A 625 -11.64 -22.46 14.17
N LYS A 626 -11.48 -23.09 12.99
CA LYS A 626 -10.15 -23.22 12.35
C LYS A 626 -9.66 -21.89 11.77
N THR A 627 -10.56 -21.09 11.18
CA THR A 627 -10.24 -19.72 10.79
C THR A 627 -9.71 -18.92 11.99
N GLN A 628 -10.40 -19.00 13.14
CA GLN A 628 -9.97 -18.30 14.36
C GLN A 628 -8.58 -18.75 14.82
N LYS A 629 -8.31 -20.05 14.80
CA LYS A 629 -7.00 -20.64 15.12
C LYS A 629 -5.90 -20.11 14.19
N TRP A 630 -6.10 -20.22 12.89
CA TRP A 630 -5.04 -19.93 11.94
C TRP A 630 -4.80 -18.43 11.77
N VAL A 631 -5.85 -17.60 11.80
CA VAL A 631 -5.70 -16.13 11.80
C VAL A 631 -4.90 -15.69 13.03
N HIS A 632 -5.22 -16.19 14.21
CA HIS A 632 -4.46 -15.89 15.43
C HIS A 632 -2.99 -16.34 15.33
N ASN A 633 -2.73 -17.53 14.81
CA ASN A 633 -1.37 -18.03 14.61
C ASN A 633 -0.56 -17.13 13.64
N ILE A 634 -1.19 -16.71 12.54
CA ILE A 634 -0.55 -15.81 11.56
C ILE A 634 -0.23 -14.45 12.18
N LEU A 635 -1.18 -13.87 12.93
CA LEU A 635 -0.97 -12.59 13.62
C LEU A 635 0.24 -12.61 14.56
N ASN A 636 0.51 -13.74 15.21
CA ASN A 636 1.62 -13.90 16.15
C ASN A 636 2.93 -14.35 15.50
N ARG A 637 2.87 -15.00 14.32
CA ARG A 637 4.06 -15.54 13.64
C ARG A 637 4.62 -14.62 12.58
N GLU A 638 3.77 -13.87 11.88
CA GLU A 638 4.14 -13.16 10.66
C GLU A 638 4.32 -11.65 10.87
N TYR A 639 3.99 -11.12 12.06
CA TYR A 639 4.02 -9.71 12.37
C TYR A 639 4.69 -9.41 13.72
N TYR A 640 5.61 -8.43 13.74
CA TYR A 640 6.34 -8.02 14.94
C TYR A 640 6.46 -6.49 15.02
N PRO A 641 6.57 -5.90 16.24
CA PRO A 641 6.74 -4.45 16.41
C PRO A 641 8.21 -4.00 16.25
N THR A 642 8.97 -4.68 15.39
CA THR A 642 10.41 -4.50 15.17
C THR A 642 10.69 -4.30 13.69
N PRO A 643 11.87 -3.75 13.28
CA PRO A 643 12.19 -3.50 11.87
C PRO A 643 12.05 -4.72 10.94
N ASP A 644 12.28 -5.93 11.47
CA ASP A 644 12.13 -7.22 10.79
C ASP A 644 10.68 -7.78 10.83
N GLY A 645 9.70 -6.94 11.13
CA GLY A 645 8.36 -7.33 11.56
C GLY A 645 7.34 -7.59 10.47
N LEU A 646 7.72 -7.72 9.20
CA LEU A 646 6.84 -8.12 8.09
C LEU A 646 7.42 -9.32 7.37
N SER A 647 6.62 -10.35 7.09
CA SER A 647 7.06 -11.62 6.52
C SER A 647 7.18 -11.65 4.99
N GLY A 648 7.01 -10.54 4.33
CA GLY A 648 7.14 -10.35 2.88
C GLY A 648 7.04 -8.87 2.55
N ASN A 649 7.00 -8.55 1.25
CA ASN A 649 6.75 -7.19 0.81
C ASN A 649 5.39 -6.70 1.35
N ASP A 650 5.31 -5.47 1.83
CA ASP A 650 4.04 -4.90 2.33
C ASP A 650 3.05 -4.57 1.19
N ASP A 651 3.59 -4.47 -0.03
CA ASP A 651 2.91 -4.23 -1.29
C ASP A 651 1.82 -3.16 -1.22
N ALA A 652 2.32 -1.92 -1.11
CA ALA A 652 1.46 -0.73 -1.03
C ALA A 652 0.49 -0.75 0.16
N GLY A 653 0.88 -1.40 1.26
CA GLY A 653 0.08 -1.52 2.47
C GLY A 653 -0.87 -2.71 2.50
N GLN A 654 -0.78 -3.65 1.54
CA GLN A 654 -1.73 -4.76 1.48
C GLN A 654 -1.53 -5.77 2.61
N MET A 655 -0.30 -6.16 2.93
CA MET A 655 -0.01 -7.01 4.09
C MET A 655 -0.43 -6.32 5.39
N SER A 656 -0.16 -5.03 5.50
CA SER A 656 -0.60 -4.20 6.62
C SER A 656 -2.13 -4.10 6.73
N ALA A 657 -2.87 -3.96 5.64
CA ALA A 657 -4.33 -3.94 5.65
C ALA A 657 -4.93 -5.30 6.05
N TRP A 658 -4.26 -6.41 5.70
CA TRP A 658 -4.64 -7.74 6.20
C TRP A 658 -4.53 -7.80 7.74
N LEU A 659 -3.44 -7.29 8.30
CA LEU A 659 -3.25 -7.20 9.75
C LEU A 659 -4.37 -6.37 10.40
N VAL A 660 -4.66 -5.18 9.86
CA VAL A 660 -5.71 -4.29 10.39
C VAL A 660 -7.06 -5.00 10.42
N PHE A 661 -7.50 -5.57 9.32
CA PHE A 661 -8.77 -6.29 9.25
C PHE A 661 -8.81 -7.49 10.21
N SER A 662 -7.76 -8.31 10.21
CA SER A 662 -7.69 -9.51 11.02
C SER A 662 -7.69 -9.20 12.52
N MET A 663 -7.00 -8.14 12.95
CA MET A 663 -7.03 -7.70 14.35
C MET A 663 -8.37 -7.05 14.75
N VAL A 664 -9.08 -6.40 13.81
CA VAL A 664 -10.46 -5.93 14.04
C VAL A 664 -11.43 -7.11 14.15
N GLY A 665 -11.14 -8.22 13.45
CA GLY A 665 -11.87 -9.47 13.59
C GLY A 665 -12.67 -9.94 12.38
N PHE A 666 -12.46 -9.38 11.19
CA PHE A 666 -13.07 -9.84 9.94
C PHE A 666 -12.20 -9.45 8.72
N TYR A 667 -12.46 -10.08 7.55
CA TYR A 667 -11.63 -9.89 6.34
C TYR A 667 -12.48 -9.95 5.06
N PRO A 668 -12.21 -9.10 4.03
CA PRO A 668 -12.89 -9.11 2.74
C PRO A 668 -12.35 -10.25 1.84
N VAL A 669 -12.87 -11.46 1.98
CA VAL A 669 -12.40 -12.64 1.22
C VAL A 669 -12.65 -12.50 -0.29
N CYS A 670 -13.73 -11.83 -0.68
CA CYS A 670 -14.15 -11.65 -2.06
C CYS A 670 -14.58 -10.20 -2.32
N PRO A 671 -13.63 -9.25 -2.52
CA PRO A 671 -13.99 -7.90 -2.98
C PRO A 671 -14.90 -7.95 -4.21
N GLY A 672 -15.90 -7.08 -4.27
CA GLY A 672 -17.03 -7.20 -5.21
C GLY A 672 -18.23 -7.95 -4.63
N MET A 673 -18.09 -8.50 -3.41
CA MET A 673 -19.20 -8.98 -2.60
C MET A 673 -19.24 -8.18 -1.29
N PRO A 674 -20.39 -7.60 -0.92
CA PRO A 674 -20.47 -6.66 0.21
C PRO A 674 -20.56 -7.40 1.56
N TYR A 675 -19.66 -8.36 1.81
CA TYR A 675 -19.54 -9.05 3.09
C TYR A 675 -18.08 -9.23 3.50
N TYR A 676 -17.86 -9.47 4.78
CA TYR A 676 -16.55 -9.75 5.38
C TYR A 676 -16.66 -11.02 6.23
N VAL A 677 -15.71 -11.95 6.07
CA VAL A 677 -15.69 -13.20 6.86
C VAL A 677 -15.09 -12.94 8.23
N ILE A 678 -15.75 -13.42 9.28
CA ILE A 678 -15.35 -13.25 10.67
C ILE A 678 -14.19 -14.18 10.99
N GLY A 679 -13.13 -13.60 11.57
CA GLY A 679 -11.95 -14.28 12.10
C GLY A 679 -11.96 -14.34 13.63
N SER A 680 -10.82 -14.02 14.23
CA SER A 680 -10.68 -13.88 15.69
C SER A 680 -10.18 -12.46 16.01
N PRO A 681 -10.95 -11.64 16.77
CA PRO A 681 -10.50 -10.30 17.15
C PRO A 681 -9.16 -10.33 17.90
N GLY A 682 -8.30 -9.37 17.60
CA GLY A 682 -7.00 -9.20 18.27
C GLY A 682 -7.03 -8.25 19.48
N PHE A 683 -8.20 -7.64 19.78
CA PHE A 683 -8.39 -6.67 20.85
C PHE A 683 -9.67 -6.93 21.63
N GLU A 684 -9.74 -6.44 22.89
CA GLU A 684 -10.97 -6.44 23.68
C GLU A 684 -12.09 -5.63 23.01
N GLU A 685 -11.74 -4.54 22.37
CA GLU A 685 -12.67 -3.65 21.68
C GLU A 685 -11.96 -2.94 20.53
N SER A 686 -12.66 -2.85 19.39
CA SER A 686 -12.28 -2.01 18.26
C SER A 686 -13.48 -1.14 17.86
N ILE A 687 -13.29 0.17 17.69
CA ILE A 687 -14.34 1.10 17.29
C ILE A 687 -13.96 1.74 15.96
N ILE A 688 -14.71 1.44 14.92
CA ILE A 688 -14.60 2.06 13.60
C ILE A 688 -15.50 3.31 13.57
N THR A 689 -14.91 4.48 13.36
CA THR A 689 -15.63 5.73 13.14
C THR A 689 -15.73 5.96 11.63
N LEU A 690 -16.94 5.90 11.11
CA LEU A 690 -17.26 6.05 9.70
C LEU A 690 -17.24 7.52 9.26
N GLU A 691 -17.07 7.75 7.96
CA GLU A 691 -17.06 9.11 7.39
C GLU A 691 -18.37 9.89 7.67
N ASN A 692 -19.51 9.19 7.78
CA ASN A 692 -20.80 9.78 8.18
C ASN A 692 -20.97 10.04 9.68
N GLY A 693 -19.91 9.82 10.49
CA GLY A 693 -19.87 10.01 11.93
C GLY A 693 -20.47 8.88 12.77
N LYS A 694 -21.08 7.87 12.15
CA LYS A 694 -21.55 6.68 12.87
C LYS A 694 -20.37 5.84 13.35
N LYS A 695 -20.60 5.00 14.35
CA LYS A 695 -19.60 4.11 14.92
C LYS A 695 -20.05 2.67 14.82
N PHE A 696 -19.16 1.82 14.36
CA PHE A 696 -19.32 0.38 14.41
C PHE A 696 -18.30 -0.19 15.40
N LYS A 697 -18.78 -0.93 16.40
CA LYS A 697 -17.97 -1.50 17.45
C LYS A 697 -17.86 -3.01 17.28
N VAL A 698 -16.65 -3.56 17.37
CA VAL A 698 -16.39 -4.98 17.59
C VAL A 698 -15.92 -5.15 19.02
N GLU A 699 -16.62 -5.97 19.80
CA GLU A 699 -16.36 -6.22 21.21
C GLU A 699 -16.09 -7.71 21.44
N ALA A 700 -14.99 -8.06 22.09
CA ALA A 700 -14.58 -9.44 22.39
C ALA A 700 -14.54 -9.66 23.90
N LYS A 701 -15.68 -10.02 24.49
CA LYS A 701 -15.83 -10.27 25.95
C LYS A 701 -15.04 -11.49 26.37
N GLY A 702 -14.16 -11.32 27.36
CA GLY A 702 -13.29 -12.37 27.84
C GLY A 702 -12.08 -12.66 26.95
N TYR A 703 -11.76 -11.74 26.03
CA TYR A 703 -10.55 -11.83 25.20
C TYR A 703 -9.29 -11.92 26.05
N THR A 704 -8.45 -12.89 25.75
CA THR A 704 -7.05 -13.02 26.17
C THR A 704 -6.27 -13.66 25.03
N GLU A 705 -4.93 -13.76 25.12
CA GLU A 705 -4.11 -14.45 24.11
C GLU A 705 -4.45 -15.94 23.96
N GLU A 706 -5.12 -16.54 24.94
CA GLU A 706 -5.54 -17.93 24.94
C GLU A 706 -7.02 -18.10 24.55
N ASN A 707 -7.86 -17.09 24.85
CA ASN A 707 -9.29 -17.09 24.56
C ASN A 707 -9.57 -16.57 23.16
N ILE A 708 -9.18 -17.35 22.16
CA ILE A 708 -9.23 -16.96 20.73
C ILE A 708 -10.48 -17.46 20.01
N TYR A 709 -11.26 -18.35 20.64
CA TYR A 709 -12.41 -18.99 20.00
C TYR A 709 -13.72 -18.31 20.39
N ILE A 710 -14.54 -17.97 19.38
CA ILE A 710 -15.87 -17.41 19.57
C ILE A 710 -16.80 -18.49 20.12
N GLN A 711 -17.36 -18.27 21.32
CA GLN A 711 -18.35 -19.13 21.94
C GLN A 711 -19.78 -18.77 21.54
N SER A 712 -20.07 -17.48 21.42
CA SER A 712 -21.32 -16.94 20.91
C SER A 712 -21.12 -15.54 20.37
N ALA A 713 -22.04 -15.07 19.53
CA ALA A 713 -22.02 -13.71 18.99
C ALA A 713 -23.41 -13.06 19.01
N THR A 714 -23.43 -11.75 19.10
CA THR A 714 -24.62 -10.92 18.87
C THR A 714 -24.31 -9.74 17.97
N LEU A 715 -25.26 -9.38 17.11
CA LEU A 715 -25.26 -8.14 16.35
C LEU A 715 -26.36 -7.24 16.88
N ASN A 716 -26.00 -6.08 17.43
CA ASN A 716 -26.93 -5.15 18.06
C ASN A 716 -27.84 -5.84 19.12
N GLY A 717 -27.25 -6.74 19.91
CA GLY A 717 -27.94 -7.47 20.97
C GLY A 717 -28.78 -8.69 20.52
N GLN A 718 -28.92 -8.91 19.21
CA GLN A 718 -29.60 -10.10 18.68
C GLN A 718 -28.59 -11.23 18.42
N PRO A 719 -28.94 -12.50 18.68
CA PRO A 719 -28.07 -13.64 18.41
C PRO A 719 -27.58 -13.67 16.96
N TYR A 720 -26.29 -13.92 16.76
CA TYR A 720 -25.64 -13.89 15.45
C TYR A 720 -24.80 -15.15 15.23
N ASN A 721 -25.30 -16.05 14.37
CA ASN A 721 -24.69 -17.34 14.08
C ASN A 721 -24.16 -17.45 12.64
N LYS A 722 -23.75 -16.32 12.05
CA LYS A 722 -23.16 -16.24 10.71
C LYS A 722 -21.64 -16.11 10.80
N CYS A 723 -20.92 -16.73 9.87
CA CYS A 723 -19.46 -16.61 9.76
C CYS A 723 -19.02 -15.31 9.04
N TYR A 724 -19.93 -14.40 8.75
CA TYR A 724 -19.67 -13.16 8.01
C TYR A 724 -20.50 -12.01 8.56
N ILE A 725 -20.10 -10.78 8.20
CA ILE A 725 -20.89 -9.55 8.42
C ILE A 725 -21.04 -8.80 7.11
N LEU A 726 -22.20 -8.15 6.91
CA LEU A 726 -22.47 -7.36 5.71
C LEU A 726 -21.87 -5.96 5.82
N HIS A 727 -21.41 -5.42 4.69
CA HIS A 727 -20.92 -4.06 4.59
C HIS A 727 -21.96 -3.04 5.06
N GLU A 728 -23.22 -3.22 4.68
CA GLU A 728 -24.32 -2.36 5.11
C GLU A 728 -24.55 -2.36 6.62
N ASP A 729 -24.31 -3.49 7.32
CA ASP A 729 -24.44 -3.56 8.77
C ASP A 729 -23.35 -2.74 9.45
N ILE A 730 -22.12 -2.73 8.89
CA ILE A 730 -21.03 -1.86 9.35
C ILE A 730 -21.43 -0.39 9.15
N LEU A 731 -21.92 -0.02 7.96
CA LEU A 731 -22.27 1.36 7.62
C LEU A 731 -23.49 1.91 8.42
N LYS A 732 -24.38 1.02 8.88
CA LYS A 732 -25.48 1.40 9.79
C LYS A 732 -24.97 1.83 11.17
N GLY A 733 -23.76 1.40 11.55
CA GLY A 733 -23.23 1.49 12.89
C GLY A 733 -23.83 0.42 13.82
N GLY A 734 -23.38 0.38 15.07
CA GLY A 734 -23.84 -0.60 16.05
C GLY A 734 -22.73 -1.42 16.67
N THR A 735 -23.05 -2.61 17.17
CA THR A 735 -22.09 -3.46 17.89
C THR A 735 -22.20 -4.92 17.47
N LEU A 736 -21.07 -5.48 17.03
CA LEU A 736 -20.83 -6.91 16.90
C LEU A 736 -20.08 -7.37 18.16
N SER A 737 -20.74 -8.15 19.01
CA SER A 737 -20.18 -8.60 20.28
C SER A 737 -19.96 -10.10 20.30
N PHE A 738 -18.78 -10.53 20.68
CA PHE A 738 -18.36 -11.91 20.85
C PHE A 738 -18.16 -12.23 22.33
N VAL A 739 -18.48 -13.48 22.71
CA VAL A 739 -18.01 -14.11 23.94
C VAL A 739 -16.88 -15.03 23.55
N MET A 740 -15.69 -14.81 24.11
CA MET A 740 -14.47 -15.54 23.76
C MET A 740 -14.18 -16.66 24.78
N GLY A 741 -13.51 -17.72 24.34
CA GLY A 741 -13.05 -18.83 25.18
C GLY A 741 -11.83 -19.52 24.59
N ASN A 742 -11.17 -20.37 25.37
CA ASN A 742 -9.96 -21.13 25.00
C ASN A 742 -10.24 -22.48 24.33
N THR A 743 -11.50 -22.88 24.25
CA THR A 743 -11.89 -24.14 23.64
C THR A 743 -12.60 -23.93 22.32
N PRO A 744 -12.23 -24.65 21.24
CA PRO A 744 -12.88 -24.54 19.95
C PRO A 744 -14.39 -24.79 20.00
N ASN A 745 -15.22 -23.86 19.64
CA ASN A 745 -16.64 -24.05 19.46
C ASN A 745 -16.96 -24.46 18.02
N LYS A 746 -17.16 -25.73 17.80
CA LYS A 746 -17.45 -26.33 16.49
C LYS A 746 -18.90 -26.14 16.03
N GLN A 747 -19.77 -25.60 16.90
CA GLN A 747 -21.18 -25.38 16.60
C GLN A 747 -21.50 -23.97 16.12
N TRP A 748 -20.74 -22.96 16.61
CA TRP A 748 -20.94 -21.59 16.19
C TRP A 748 -20.65 -21.43 14.70
N ALA A 749 -21.57 -20.79 13.97
CA ALA A 749 -21.49 -20.51 12.54
C ALA A 749 -21.17 -21.73 11.64
N SER A 750 -21.65 -22.94 12.01
CA SER A 750 -21.45 -24.19 11.26
C SER A 750 -22.65 -24.59 10.38
N GLY A 751 -23.82 -23.93 10.56
CA GLY A 751 -25.04 -24.22 9.81
C GLY A 751 -24.94 -23.81 8.33
N ALA A 752 -25.77 -24.37 7.46
CA ALA A 752 -25.80 -24.04 6.03
C ALA A 752 -26.18 -22.57 5.75
N ASP A 753 -26.99 -21.98 6.63
CA ASP A 753 -27.41 -20.58 6.60
C ASP A 753 -26.37 -19.61 7.22
N ALA A 754 -25.30 -20.15 7.77
CA ALA A 754 -24.22 -19.38 8.40
C ALA A 754 -23.23 -18.79 7.38
N MET A 755 -23.22 -19.25 6.13
CA MET A 755 -22.31 -18.81 5.09
C MET A 755 -23.00 -17.78 4.16
N PRO A 756 -22.25 -16.85 3.58
CA PRO A 756 -22.79 -15.93 2.58
C PRO A 756 -23.20 -16.72 1.32
N TYR A 757 -24.46 -16.55 0.87
CA TYR A 757 -24.88 -17.12 -0.40
C TYR A 757 -24.23 -16.36 -1.55
N VAL A 758 -23.38 -17.04 -2.29
CA VAL A 758 -22.93 -16.61 -3.61
C VAL A 758 -23.72 -17.44 -4.63
N THR A 759 -24.69 -16.82 -5.28
CA THR A 759 -25.43 -17.48 -6.37
C THR A 759 -24.57 -17.43 -7.62
N THR A 760 -23.94 -18.55 -7.93
CA THR A 760 -23.30 -18.82 -9.22
C THR A 760 -24.24 -19.59 -10.17
N GLU A 761 -25.47 -19.85 -9.72
CA GLU A 761 -26.54 -20.49 -10.50
C GLU A 761 -27.55 -19.47 -11.06
#